data_d953706e75fe8efa6b1d5a55ec248e8c
#
_entry.id   d953706e75fe8efa6b1d5a55ec248e8c
#
_cell.length_a   1.000
_cell.length_b   1.000
_cell.length_c   1.000
_cell.angle_alpha   90.00
_cell.angle_beta   90.00
_cell.angle_gamma   90.00
#
_symmetry.space_group_name_H-M   'P 1'
#
loop_
_entity.id
_entity.type
_entity.pdbx_description
1 polymer ?
#
loop_
_entity_poly.entity_id
_entity_poly.type
_entity_poly.pdbx_seq_one_letter_code
_entity_poly.pdbx_strand_id
1 'polypeptide(L)'
;MKYIFFITLFIFSVNICNAQTITDKADSLENTDSLDIIKSDTFLENTDSLNSKVIGSLDSANVNSFDSSRTAKSDIDAIINYTGSDSIVYDLKNKKVIIYDQGILTYKDLRLEAGKIIVDQETQILEAFGIPDSANPENAMQMPVMTQGSDKYEGTKLFYNFRTQQGSVSEGFSEAEIGYYSGEKIKKESSDVLFIKNGIYTTSSDREDPEYYFLSPEMKVIPNDKVIAKSVFLYIEGVPVLWIPFGVFPNKSGRTSGLIMPTFGDDATYGKYISRLGYFWAVNDYMDIGFTGSYFTKERTDIYGRYRYASKYNFSGTIDGGYSKIRLGESTDIGNQNSDAWGLNVVHNQQFNPTTRLDASIQIASSKNFYNVSTNALSELLLQNLISNFTLSKAWEGKPFALSMNYYRDQNLQTGDVTQRLPLINFSVSQTFPFESGFSDPFNKKLYEYIFFSYNGSILNNSIKRTITDAAGNDSTYTDLRSGVRNSINIGLSPKFQYISLTPFFNYNEIWYNKYVSKNFNPADSSVTTNDNNAIKSLRYFNTGVSLNTKFVGIFLPKIFNVTGIRHTITPTITYNYQPDFSDPGWGYYQSYTDANGKEIKYSIYEREIFGGAPSGESQSIAFSLGNVFEMKTRENDSTENKFQLLNIDAGAAYNFVADSLNFSEILLSYRTSIGNFLNISGGTSFNLYKFDQTANTRINQFLVNTDGVLANITNFTINLSTGFSFAPEPTTSGVSEDITESDTLTTRVDYKDFRKDKLDEIDFQIPLSGGFGFNYSESKFNPAIVNRTSNLTGNLSLNLTQKWRFTVSANYDLVNKQIVTPYITAYRDLNSWEMNFNWYPTGTYRGFSFEVRVKAPQLRDIKVTKKTNTRGVY
;
A
#
# COMPACT_ATOMS: atom_id res chain seq x y z
N MET A 1 -4.03 -20.70 25.34
CA MET A 1 -3.46 -21.80 24.54
C MET A 1 -4.47 -22.83 24.02
N LYS A 2 -5.54 -23.20 24.73
CA LYS A 2 -6.53 -24.19 24.23
C LYS A 2 -7.41 -23.72 23.05
N TYR A 3 -7.54 -22.42 22.80
CA TYR A 3 -8.41 -21.89 21.74
C TYR A 3 -7.68 -21.56 20.43
N ILE A 4 -6.36 -21.43 20.44
CA ILE A 4 -5.56 -21.21 19.23
C ILE A 4 -5.44 -22.48 18.40
N PHE A 5 -5.50 -23.64 19.05
CA PHE A 5 -5.45 -24.96 18.38
C PHE A 5 -6.71 -25.28 17.58
N PHE A 6 -7.86 -24.71 17.95
CA PHE A 6 -9.12 -24.94 17.24
C PHE A 6 -9.25 -24.14 15.94
N ILE A 7 -8.65 -22.95 15.86
CA ILE A 7 -8.69 -22.13 14.64
C ILE A 7 -7.75 -22.68 13.57
N THR A 8 -6.59 -23.20 13.96
CA THR A 8 -5.66 -23.87 13.03
C THR A 8 -6.22 -25.19 12.52
N LEU A 9 -7.01 -25.92 13.31
CA LEU A 9 -7.64 -27.16 12.87
C LEU A 9 -8.83 -26.92 11.93
N PHE A 10 -9.53 -25.79 12.07
CA PHE A 10 -10.65 -25.43 11.18
C PHE A 10 -10.19 -24.96 9.80
N ILE A 11 -9.04 -24.30 9.71
CA ILE A 11 -8.44 -23.90 8.42
C ILE A 11 -7.84 -25.11 7.68
N PHE A 12 -7.34 -26.12 8.41
CA PHE A 12 -6.85 -27.36 7.80
C PHE A 12 -7.98 -28.33 7.38
N SER A 13 -9.11 -28.35 8.08
CA SER A 13 -10.21 -29.26 7.77
C SER A 13 -11.05 -28.84 6.55
N VAL A 14 -11.08 -27.56 6.21
CA VAL A 14 -11.77 -27.06 5.01
C VAL A 14 -10.99 -27.34 3.71
N ASN A 15 -9.64 -27.48 3.79
CA ASN A 15 -8.83 -27.81 2.61
C ASN A 15 -8.71 -29.31 2.35
N ILE A 16 -8.99 -30.17 3.33
CA ILE A 16 -8.93 -31.64 3.13
C ILE A 16 -10.24 -32.16 2.51
N CYS A 17 -11.36 -31.48 2.69
CA CYS A 17 -12.64 -31.89 2.10
C CYS A 17 -12.77 -31.59 0.59
N ASN A 18 -11.95 -30.66 0.02
CA ASN A 18 -11.92 -30.39 -1.41
C ASN A 18 -10.87 -31.18 -2.20
N ALA A 19 -10.00 -31.91 -1.53
CA ALA A 19 -8.99 -32.75 -2.21
C ALA A 19 -9.43 -34.21 -2.41
N GLN A 20 -10.53 -34.65 -1.80
CA GLN A 20 -11.02 -36.03 -1.93
C GLN A 20 -12.10 -36.22 -3.01
N THR A 21 -12.54 -35.19 -3.70
CA THR A 21 -13.54 -35.28 -4.77
C THR A 21 -12.96 -35.27 -6.19
N ILE A 22 -11.65 -35.27 -6.35
CA ILE A 22 -10.99 -35.29 -7.68
C ILE A 22 -10.30 -36.64 -8.04
N THR A 23 -10.22 -37.59 -7.11
CA THR A 23 -9.54 -38.88 -7.40
C THR A 23 -10.45 -40.06 -7.72
N ASP A 24 -11.78 -39.90 -7.77
CA ASP A 24 -12.70 -41.02 -8.08
C ASP A 24 -13.48 -40.88 -9.41
N LYS A 25 -12.86 -40.24 -10.42
CA LYS A 25 -13.40 -40.23 -11.79
C LYS A 25 -12.33 -40.40 -12.88
N ALA A 26 -11.50 -41.40 -12.72
CA ALA A 26 -10.63 -41.86 -13.78
C ALA A 26 -10.48 -43.39 -13.73
N ASP A 27 -11.58 -44.10 -13.90
CA ASP A 27 -11.60 -45.46 -14.38
C ASP A 27 -13.03 -45.80 -14.81
N SER A 28 -13.23 -45.74 -16.08
CA SER A 28 -14.15 -46.47 -16.97
C SER A 28 -14.62 -45.55 -18.09
N LEU A 29 -14.12 -45.82 -19.24
CA LEU A 29 -14.84 -45.98 -20.46
C LEU A 29 -13.88 -46.02 -21.66
N GLU A 30 -13.55 -47.26 -22.04
CA GLU A 30 -13.11 -47.61 -23.37
C GLU A 30 -14.28 -47.55 -24.35
N ASN A 31 -13.92 -47.17 -25.58
CA ASN A 31 -14.62 -47.47 -26.85
C ASN A 31 -15.96 -46.77 -27.15
N THR A 32 -16.00 -45.93 -28.14
CA THR A 32 -16.31 -46.22 -29.54
C THR A 32 -16.55 -44.92 -30.35
N ASP A 33 -15.90 -44.91 -31.51
CA ASP A 33 -16.19 -44.37 -32.80
C ASP A 33 -17.20 -43.24 -33.03
N SER A 34 -16.73 -42.38 -33.93
CA SER A 34 -17.37 -41.78 -35.12
C SER A 34 -17.85 -40.32 -35.03
N LEU A 35 -17.12 -39.54 -35.88
CA LEU A 35 -17.66 -38.53 -36.83
C LEU A 35 -18.89 -37.71 -36.40
N ASP A 36 -18.74 -36.40 -36.32
CA ASP A 36 -19.29 -35.54 -37.34
C ASP A 36 -18.86 -34.06 -37.21
N ILE A 37 -18.64 -33.55 -38.39
CA ILE A 37 -18.37 -32.16 -38.77
C ILE A 37 -19.60 -31.29 -38.54
N ILE A 38 -19.46 -30.10 -37.99
CA ILE A 38 -20.25 -28.93 -38.40
C ILE A 38 -19.43 -27.64 -38.27
N LYS A 39 -19.33 -27.02 -39.40
CA LYS A 39 -18.90 -25.64 -39.71
C LYS A 39 -19.82 -24.59 -39.11
N SER A 40 -19.27 -23.43 -39.05
CA SER A 40 -19.81 -22.11 -39.48
C SER A 40 -19.64 -21.08 -38.35
N ASP A 41 -19.40 -19.82 -38.50
CA ASP A 41 -19.17 -18.92 -39.64
C ASP A 41 -18.59 -17.60 -39.04
N THR A 42 -17.64 -17.04 -39.75
CA THR A 42 -17.50 -15.68 -40.23
C THR A 42 -18.11 -14.51 -39.44
N PHE A 43 -17.29 -13.52 -39.15
CA PHE A 43 -17.58 -12.15 -39.60
C PHE A 43 -16.28 -11.40 -39.97
N LEU A 44 -16.27 -10.97 -41.21
CA LEU A 44 -15.39 -10.07 -41.92
C LEU A 44 -15.80 -8.62 -41.62
N GLU A 45 -14.85 -7.70 -41.62
CA GLU A 45 -14.90 -6.42 -42.36
C GLU A 45 -13.56 -5.74 -42.18
N ASN A 46 -12.77 -5.65 -43.26
CA ASN A 46 -12.71 -4.65 -44.33
C ASN A 46 -12.23 -3.28 -43.86
N THR A 47 -11.10 -2.82 -44.36
CA THR A 47 -10.99 -1.89 -45.51
C THR A 47 -9.52 -1.73 -45.87
N ASP A 48 -9.18 -2.02 -47.08
CA ASP A 48 -8.81 -1.13 -48.23
C ASP A 48 -7.61 -0.23 -47.96
N SER A 49 -6.62 -0.22 -48.75
CA SER A 49 -6.25 -0.22 -50.12
C SER A 49 -5.14 0.83 -50.33
N LEU A 50 -4.16 0.57 -51.11
CA LEU A 50 -3.74 1.22 -52.33
C LEU A 50 -2.26 0.97 -52.65
N ASN A 51 -2.04 0.18 -53.61
CA ASN A 51 -1.42 0.47 -54.92
C ASN A 51 -0.20 1.37 -54.99
N SER A 52 0.93 0.80 -55.46
CA SER A 52 1.53 1.13 -56.81
C SER A 52 2.82 0.34 -56.95
N LYS A 53 2.90 -0.55 -57.91
CA LYS A 53 3.35 -0.44 -59.29
C LYS A 53 4.71 0.29 -59.45
N VAL A 54 5.74 -0.47 -59.91
CA VAL A 54 6.50 -0.25 -61.14
C VAL A 54 7.69 -1.22 -61.13
N ILE A 55 7.71 -2.26 -61.97
CA ILE A 55 8.34 -2.48 -63.28
C ILE A 55 9.86 -2.29 -63.29
N GLY A 56 10.53 -3.37 -63.63
CA GLY A 56 11.92 -3.37 -64.11
C GLY A 56 12.43 -4.80 -64.31
N SER A 57 12.08 -5.38 -65.44
CA SER A 57 12.66 -6.60 -65.99
C SER A 57 14.07 -6.37 -66.40
N LEU A 58 14.91 -7.39 -66.30
CA LEU A 58 15.82 -7.85 -67.36
C LEU A 58 16.57 -9.12 -66.87
N ASP A 59 16.22 -10.13 -67.57
CA ASP A 59 16.88 -11.12 -68.36
C ASP A 59 17.81 -12.17 -67.73
N SER A 60 17.23 -13.34 -67.79
CA SER A 60 17.76 -14.68 -67.96
C SER A 60 19.18 -14.82 -68.62
N ALA A 61 20.00 -15.54 -67.86
CA ALA A 61 20.97 -16.42 -68.53
C ALA A 61 20.88 -17.81 -67.87
N ASN A 62 20.32 -18.70 -68.63
CA ASN A 62 20.39 -20.14 -68.50
C ASN A 62 21.88 -20.62 -68.37
N VAL A 63 22.20 -21.25 -67.26
CA VAL A 63 23.31 -22.17 -67.19
C VAL A 63 22.84 -23.50 -66.59
N ASN A 64 23.03 -24.48 -67.41
CA ASN A 64 22.71 -25.89 -67.34
C ASN A 64 22.92 -26.52 -65.99
N SER A 65 21.98 -27.34 -65.62
CA SER A 65 21.99 -28.39 -64.61
C SER A 65 23.21 -29.30 -64.86
N PHE A 66 24.22 -29.25 -63.99
CA PHE A 66 25.07 -30.39 -63.69
C PHE A 66 24.47 -31.16 -62.48
N ASP A 67 23.88 -32.28 -62.83
CA ASP A 67 23.58 -33.36 -61.92
C ASP A 67 24.86 -33.89 -61.32
N SER A 68 25.19 -33.61 -60.06
CA SER A 68 26.21 -34.31 -59.31
C SER A 68 25.59 -34.81 -58.00
N SER A 69 24.93 -35.95 -58.12
CA SER A 69 24.64 -36.85 -57.04
C SER A 69 25.95 -37.38 -56.38
N ARG A 70 26.58 -36.55 -55.53
CA ARG A 70 27.41 -36.90 -54.42
C ARG A 70 27.37 -35.80 -53.37
N THR A 71 26.28 -35.74 -52.64
CA THR A 71 26.23 -35.05 -51.42
C THR A 71 27.07 -35.81 -50.41
N ALA A 72 28.32 -35.38 -50.17
CA ALA A 72 28.96 -35.61 -48.88
C ALA A 72 27.98 -35.01 -47.86
N LYS A 73 27.48 -35.84 -46.92
CA LYS A 73 26.71 -35.38 -45.76
C LYS A 73 27.60 -34.41 -44.99
N SER A 74 27.43 -33.13 -45.20
CA SER A 74 27.94 -32.13 -44.30
C SER A 74 27.12 -32.28 -43.00
N ASP A 75 27.78 -32.54 -41.87
CA ASP A 75 27.15 -32.59 -40.57
C ASP A 75 26.68 -31.21 -40.08
N ILE A 76 26.83 -30.19 -40.89
CA ILE A 76 26.33 -28.82 -40.63
C ILE A 76 24.90 -28.76 -41.16
N ASP A 77 23.94 -28.60 -40.24
CA ASP A 77 22.50 -28.70 -40.51
C ASP A 77 21.84 -27.36 -40.96
N ALA A 78 22.67 -26.29 -41.17
CA ALA A 78 22.21 -24.97 -41.65
C ALA A 78 23.28 -24.31 -42.53
N ILE A 79 22.86 -23.34 -43.36
CA ILE A 79 23.74 -22.56 -44.21
C ILE A 79 24.53 -21.56 -43.36
N ILE A 80 25.85 -21.52 -43.56
CA ILE A 80 26.70 -20.48 -42.98
C ILE A 80 26.84 -19.35 -44.01
N ASN A 81 26.42 -18.15 -43.68
CA ASN A 81 26.62 -16.94 -44.47
C ASN A 81 27.77 -16.14 -43.87
N TYR A 82 28.62 -15.60 -44.71
CA TYR A 82 29.77 -14.79 -44.30
C TYR A 82 30.02 -13.65 -45.27
N THR A 83 30.44 -12.50 -44.72
CA THR A 83 30.85 -11.30 -45.44
C THR A 83 32.14 -10.74 -44.83
N GLY A 84 32.93 -10.02 -45.57
CA GLY A 84 34.11 -9.33 -45.09
C GLY A 84 34.38 -8.12 -45.97
N SER A 85 35.03 -7.07 -45.43
CA SER A 85 35.28 -5.81 -46.13
C SER A 85 36.52 -5.85 -47.01
N ASP A 86 37.57 -6.62 -46.61
CA ASP A 86 38.82 -6.70 -47.40
C ASP A 86 38.82 -7.93 -48.32
N SER A 87 38.94 -9.13 -47.77
CA SER A 87 39.07 -10.34 -48.57
C SER A 87 38.50 -11.58 -47.88
N ILE A 88 38.03 -12.52 -48.71
CA ILE A 88 37.64 -13.87 -48.28
C ILE A 88 38.50 -14.87 -49.01
N VAL A 89 39.36 -15.58 -48.27
CA VAL A 89 40.34 -16.52 -48.81
C VAL A 89 39.87 -17.97 -48.57
N TYR A 90 39.74 -18.75 -49.66
CA TYR A 90 39.43 -20.16 -49.57
C TYR A 90 40.73 -20.96 -49.74
N ASP A 91 41.24 -21.52 -48.65
CA ASP A 91 42.33 -22.47 -48.63
C ASP A 91 41.83 -23.87 -48.96
N LEU A 92 41.84 -24.24 -50.20
CA LEU A 92 41.34 -25.52 -50.69
C LEU A 92 42.20 -26.71 -50.21
N LYS A 93 43.47 -26.49 -49.92
CA LYS A 93 44.38 -27.54 -49.44
C LYS A 93 44.07 -27.92 -47.98
N ASN A 94 43.88 -26.92 -47.16
CA ASN A 94 43.61 -27.09 -45.71
C ASN A 94 42.09 -27.01 -45.39
N LYS A 95 41.19 -26.86 -46.36
CA LYS A 95 39.73 -26.76 -46.24
C LYS A 95 39.29 -25.64 -45.29
N LYS A 96 39.94 -24.47 -45.35
CA LYS A 96 39.68 -23.33 -44.49
C LYS A 96 39.13 -22.14 -45.27
N VAL A 97 38.16 -21.45 -44.64
CA VAL A 97 37.70 -20.14 -45.10
C VAL A 97 38.25 -19.11 -44.15
N ILE A 98 38.93 -18.10 -44.65
CA ILE A 98 39.50 -17.01 -43.87
C ILE A 98 38.90 -15.70 -44.35
N ILE A 99 38.28 -14.97 -43.45
CA ILE A 99 37.62 -13.70 -43.71
C ILE A 99 38.48 -12.60 -43.03
N TYR A 100 38.82 -11.57 -43.75
CA TYR A 100 39.63 -10.47 -43.28
C TYR A 100 38.83 -9.18 -43.27
N ASP A 101 39.02 -8.36 -42.23
CA ASP A 101 38.48 -7.04 -42.01
C ASP A 101 36.94 -7.00 -41.97
N GLN A 102 36.43 -6.55 -40.85
CA GLN A 102 34.98 -6.45 -40.57
C GLN A 102 34.21 -7.71 -40.95
N GLY A 103 34.79 -8.90 -40.65
CA GLY A 103 34.17 -10.17 -40.94
C GLY A 103 32.88 -10.37 -40.18
N ILE A 104 31.79 -10.72 -40.89
CA ILE A 104 30.50 -11.09 -40.26
C ILE A 104 30.18 -12.53 -40.70
N LEU A 105 29.84 -13.36 -39.73
CA LEU A 105 29.41 -14.74 -39.98
C LEU A 105 28.05 -14.96 -39.26
N THR A 106 27.10 -15.52 -40.00
CA THR A 106 25.78 -15.90 -39.45
C THR A 106 25.51 -17.38 -39.67
N TYR A 107 25.08 -18.06 -38.60
CA TYR A 107 24.70 -19.47 -38.59
C TYR A 107 23.53 -19.68 -37.64
N LYS A 108 22.35 -20.01 -38.14
CA LYS A 108 21.11 -20.05 -37.37
C LYS A 108 20.84 -18.72 -36.61
N ASP A 109 20.81 -18.78 -35.29
CA ASP A 109 20.65 -17.66 -34.37
C ASP A 109 21.98 -17.04 -33.89
N LEU A 110 23.11 -17.60 -34.36
CA LEU A 110 24.46 -17.12 -34.06
C LEU A 110 24.88 -16.07 -35.10
N ARG A 111 25.31 -14.91 -34.62
CA ARG A 111 25.99 -13.86 -35.41
C ARG A 111 27.34 -13.54 -34.77
N LEU A 112 28.40 -13.62 -35.54
CA LEU A 112 29.76 -13.31 -35.13
C LEU A 112 30.30 -12.17 -35.98
N GLU A 113 30.91 -11.18 -35.32
CA GLU A 113 31.61 -10.08 -35.93
C GLU A 113 33.06 -10.07 -35.41
N ALA A 114 34.06 -9.95 -36.29
CA ALA A 114 35.45 -9.89 -35.88
C ALA A 114 36.34 -9.35 -36.99
N GLY A 115 37.52 -8.89 -36.61
CA GLY A 115 38.52 -8.46 -37.60
C GLY A 115 39.05 -9.57 -38.46
N LYS A 116 39.21 -10.79 -37.93
CA LYS A 116 39.62 -11.99 -38.68
C LYS A 116 38.79 -13.18 -38.20
N ILE A 117 38.18 -13.90 -39.15
CA ILE A 117 37.43 -15.13 -38.88
C ILE A 117 38.02 -16.28 -39.70
N ILE A 118 38.29 -17.41 -39.06
CA ILE A 118 38.78 -18.61 -39.69
C ILE A 118 37.75 -19.73 -39.44
N VAL A 119 37.24 -20.32 -40.50
CA VAL A 119 36.32 -21.48 -40.43
C VAL A 119 37.04 -22.69 -41.01
N ASP A 120 37.33 -23.68 -40.20
CA ASP A 120 37.86 -24.95 -40.60
C ASP A 120 36.69 -25.90 -40.91
N GLN A 121 36.51 -26.24 -42.17
CA GLN A 121 35.41 -27.05 -42.67
C GLN A 121 35.55 -28.56 -42.30
N GLU A 122 36.77 -29.02 -42.03
CA GLU A 122 37.05 -30.43 -41.69
C GLU A 122 36.76 -30.68 -40.20
N THR A 123 37.29 -29.81 -39.33
CA THR A 123 37.08 -29.90 -37.87
C THR A 123 35.78 -29.23 -37.39
N GLN A 124 35.15 -28.45 -38.27
CA GLN A 124 33.97 -27.67 -37.99
C GLN A 124 34.15 -26.65 -36.83
N ILE A 125 35.36 -26.12 -36.75
CA ILE A 125 35.74 -25.13 -35.75
C ILE A 125 35.85 -23.79 -36.42
N LEU A 126 35.27 -22.79 -35.71
CA LEU A 126 35.39 -21.40 -35.99
C LEU A 126 36.38 -20.79 -35.00
N GLU A 127 37.32 -19.98 -35.48
CA GLU A 127 38.19 -19.14 -34.68
C GLU A 127 38.06 -17.68 -35.13
N ALA A 128 37.94 -16.77 -34.16
CA ALA A 128 37.84 -15.34 -34.45
C ALA A 128 38.84 -14.53 -33.60
N PHE A 129 39.40 -13.49 -34.20
CA PHE A 129 40.42 -12.64 -33.59
C PHE A 129 40.19 -11.17 -33.98
N GLY A 130 40.61 -10.25 -33.09
CA GLY A 130 40.80 -8.83 -33.46
C GLY A 130 41.98 -8.64 -34.41
N ILE A 131 42.06 -7.47 -35.02
CA ILE A 131 43.19 -7.04 -35.84
C ILE A 131 44.02 -6.07 -35.01
N PRO A 132 45.37 -6.18 -34.98
CA PRO A 132 46.22 -5.20 -34.30
C PRO A 132 46.01 -3.79 -34.86
N ASP A 133 45.92 -2.78 -33.99
CA ASP A 133 45.86 -1.40 -34.42
C ASP A 133 47.17 -0.98 -35.03
N SER A 134 47.12 -0.36 -36.22
CA SER A 134 48.32 0.13 -36.93
C SER A 134 49.06 1.22 -36.16
N ALA A 135 48.37 1.96 -35.30
CA ALA A 135 48.96 3.04 -34.49
C ALA A 135 49.48 2.54 -33.14
N ASN A 136 48.94 1.45 -32.61
CA ASN A 136 49.28 0.88 -31.33
C ASN A 136 49.12 -0.64 -31.35
N PRO A 137 50.19 -1.41 -31.74
CA PRO A 137 50.10 -2.86 -31.94
C PRO A 137 49.63 -3.68 -30.69
N GLU A 138 49.71 -3.10 -29.50
CA GLU A 138 49.23 -3.71 -28.25
C GLU A 138 47.71 -3.65 -28.13
N ASN A 139 47.06 -2.76 -28.88
CA ASN A 139 45.61 -2.64 -28.90
C ASN A 139 45.01 -3.37 -30.11
N ALA A 140 44.12 -4.29 -29.89
CA ALA A 140 43.38 -4.95 -30.96
C ALA A 140 42.09 -4.18 -31.27
N MET A 141 41.91 -3.92 -32.59
CA MET A 141 40.63 -3.38 -33.13
C MET A 141 39.72 -4.53 -33.61
N GLN A 142 38.43 -4.27 -33.75
CA GLN A 142 37.46 -5.24 -34.27
C GLN A 142 37.50 -6.57 -33.50
N MET A 143 37.46 -6.47 -32.14
CA MET A 143 37.43 -7.63 -31.25
C MET A 143 36.26 -8.55 -31.60
N PRO A 144 36.43 -9.87 -31.49
CA PRO A 144 35.32 -10.80 -31.68
C PRO A 144 34.12 -10.52 -30.79
N VAL A 145 32.96 -10.36 -31.43
CA VAL A 145 31.63 -10.21 -30.78
C VAL A 145 30.72 -11.27 -31.34
N MET A 146 30.30 -12.19 -30.52
CA MET A 146 29.34 -13.24 -30.88
C MET A 146 28.01 -13.01 -30.14
N THR A 147 26.93 -12.96 -30.90
CA THR A 147 25.56 -12.92 -30.37
C THR A 147 24.85 -14.22 -30.69
N GLN A 148 24.16 -14.79 -29.71
CA GLN A 148 23.33 -15.99 -29.90
C GLN A 148 22.04 -15.83 -29.12
N GLY A 149 20.92 -15.62 -29.80
CA GLY A 149 19.67 -15.23 -29.17
C GLY A 149 19.80 -13.87 -28.44
N SER A 150 19.60 -13.87 -27.11
CA SER A 150 19.79 -12.70 -26.23
C SER A 150 21.22 -12.57 -25.68
N ASP A 151 22.02 -13.60 -25.81
CA ASP A 151 23.33 -13.67 -25.19
C ASP A 151 24.42 -13.05 -26.08
N LYS A 152 25.26 -12.21 -25.46
CA LYS A 152 26.36 -11.53 -26.12
C LYS A 152 27.69 -11.91 -25.47
N TYR A 153 28.66 -12.33 -26.27
CA TYR A 153 30.01 -12.71 -25.86
C TYR A 153 31.04 -11.86 -26.58
N GLU A 154 31.89 -11.19 -25.86
CA GLU A 154 32.97 -10.37 -26.41
C GLU A 154 34.31 -10.86 -25.83
N GLY A 155 35.42 -10.73 -26.56
CA GLY A 155 36.77 -11.06 -26.03
C GLY A 155 37.85 -10.96 -27.06
N THR A 156 39.10 -11.24 -26.65
CA THR A 156 40.29 -11.12 -27.50
C THR A 156 40.37 -12.25 -28.54
N LYS A 157 39.88 -13.42 -28.17
CA LYS A 157 39.88 -14.61 -29.03
C LYS A 157 38.64 -15.46 -28.75
N LEU A 158 37.97 -15.89 -29.81
CA LEU A 158 36.77 -16.72 -29.73
C LEU A 158 36.95 -18.00 -30.55
N PHE A 159 36.53 -19.11 -29.92
CA PHE A 159 36.43 -20.41 -30.57
C PHE A 159 34.99 -20.91 -30.47
N TYR A 160 34.48 -21.53 -31.55
CA TYR A 160 33.20 -22.18 -31.54
C TYR A 160 33.22 -23.45 -32.42
N ASN A 161 32.62 -24.53 -31.95
CA ASN A 161 32.48 -25.76 -32.67
C ASN A 161 31.03 -25.97 -33.10
N PHE A 162 30.75 -25.92 -34.40
CA PHE A 162 29.41 -26.03 -34.95
C PHE A 162 28.72 -27.36 -34.66
N ARG A 163 29.47 -28.47 -34.52
CA ARG A 163 28.95 -29.79 -34.26
C ARG A 163 28.55 -29.99 -32.82
N THR A 164 29.44 -29.60 -31.88
CA THR A 164 29.22 -29.75 -30.45
C THR A 164 28.50 -28.59 -29.82
N GLN A 165 28.38 -27.48 -30.51
CA GLN A 165 27.82 -26.19 -30.02
C GLN A 165 28.59 -25.67 -28.79
N GLN A 166 29.81 -26.09 -28.58
CA GLN A 166 30.69 -25.61 -27.53
C GLN A 166 31.51 -24.42 -28.00
N GLY A 167 31.75 -23.48 -27.13
CA GLY A 167 32.55 -22.28 -27.42
C GLY A 167 33.48 -21.90 -26.26
N SER A 168 34.49 -21.11 -26.58
CA SER A 168 35.29 -20.47 -25.54
C SER A 168 35.77 -19.10 -26.00
N VAL A 169 35.78 -18.17 -25.03
CA VAL A 169 36.21 -16.79 -25.22
C VAL A 169 37.33 -16.51 -24.24
N SER A 170 38.45 -15.96 -24.72
CA SER A 170 39.61 -15.54 -23.91
C SER A 170 39.48 -14.06 -23.58
N GLU A 171 39.83 -13.67 -22.36
CA GLU A 171 39.57 -12.33 -21.82
C GLU A 171 38.15 -11.93 -22.11
N GLY A 172 37.24 -12.85 -21.77
CA GLY A 172 35.87 -12.82 -22.21
C GLY A 172 34.99 -11.91 -21.34
N PHE A 173 34.01 -11.31 -22.00
CA PHE A 173 32.92 -10.56 -21.37
C PHE A 173 31.59 -11.11 -21.89
N SER A 174 30.62 -11.24 -20.98
CA SER A 174 29.23 -11.63 -21.30
C SER A 174 28.26 -10.79 -20.52
N GLU A 175 27.27 -10.27 -21.20
CA GLU A 175 26.15 -9.54 -20.62
C GLU A 175 25.04 -10.54 -20.28
N ALA A 176 24.58 -10.51 -19.03
CA ALA A 176 23.44 -11.28 -18.57
C ALA A 176 22.26 -10.34 -18.29
N GLU A 177 21.04 -10.89 -18.15
CA GLU A 177 19.81 -10.12 -17.84
C GLU A 177 20.00 -9.19 -16.62
N ILE A 178 20.88 -9.57 -15.68
CA ILE A 178 21.13 -8.84 -14.43
C ILE A 178 22.63 -8.77 -14.18
N GLY A 179 23.32 -7.81 -14.82
CA GLY A 179 24.75 -7.56 -14.61
C GLY A 179 25.66 -8.20 -15.65
N TYR A 180 26.96 -8.21 -15.35
CA TYR A 180 28.00 -8.55 -16.30
C TYR A 180 28.94 -9.61 -15.72
N TYR A 181 29.33 -10.55 -16.57
CA TYR A 181 30.38 -11.51 -16.27
C TYR A 181 31.59 -11.22 -17.12
N SER A 182 32.77 -11.16 -16.51
CA SER A 182 34.05 -11.16 -17.25
C SER A 182 35.01 -12.20 -16.66
N GLY A 183 36.02 -12.62 -17.42
CA GLY A 183 36.99 -13.58 -16.90
C GLY A 183 38.10 -13.87 -17.89
N GLU A 184 39.19 -14.41 -17.35
CA GLU A 184 40.36 -14.83 -18.17
C GLU A 184 39.95 -15.77 -19.31
N LYS A 185 39.04 -16.68 -19.04
CA LYS A 185 38.48 -17.60 -20.02
C LYS A 185 37.05 -17.97 -19.69
N ILE A 186 36.14 -17.75 -20.64
CA ILE A 186 34.75 -18.20 -20.57
C ILE A 186 34.60 -19.39 -21.52
N LYS A 187 34.11 -20.52 -21.04
CA LYS A 187 33.79 -21.72 -21.80
C LYS A 187 32.31 -21.97 -21.76
N LYS A 188 31.65 -22.04 -22.92
CA LYS A 188 30.25 -22.45 -23.08
C LYS A 188 30.18 -23.92 -23.44
N GLU A 189 29.40 -24.69 -22.71
CA GLU A 189 29.02 -26.07 -23.00
C GLU A 189 27.75 -26.11 -23.86
N SER A 190 27.45 -27.26 -24.46
CA SER A 190 26.30 -27.44 -25.35
C SER A 190 24.93 -27.20 -24.67
N SER A 191 24.89 -27.24 -23.36
CA SER A 191 23.69 -26.99 -22.53
C SER A 191 23.57 -25.54 -22.02
N ASP A 192 24.21 -24.59 -22.66
CA ASP A 192 24.24 -23.17 -22.29
C ASP A 192 24.90 -22.86 -20.92
N VAL A 193 25.52 -23.85 -20.32
CA VAL A 193 26.27 -23.68 -19.07
C VAL A 193 27.61 -23.01 -19.36
N LEU A 194 27.93 -21.94 -18.61
CA LEU A 194 29.22 -21.27 -18.72
C LEU A 194 30.14 -21.67 -17.57
N PHE A 195 31.40 -21.98 -17.89
CA PHE A 195 32.47 -22.10 -16.92
C PHE A 195 33.43 -20.93 -17.11
N ILE A 196 33.68 -20.18 -16.04
CA ILE A 196 34.50 -18.97 -16.06
C ILE A 196 35.67 -19.16 -15.12
N LYS A 197 36.87 -18.96 -15.64
CA LYS A 197 38.13 -18.95 -14.88
C LYS A 197 38.47 -17.52 -14.50
N ASN A 198 38.84 -17.27 -13.24
CA ASN A 198 39.11 -15.94 -12.69
C ASN A 198 37.96 -14.98 -13.02
N GLY A 199 36.73 -15.43 -12.69
CA GLY A 199 35.51 -14.76 -13.08
C GLY A 199 35.23 -13.57 -12.18
N ILE A 200 34.80 -12.46 -12.78
CA ILE A 200 34.30 -11.26 -12.13
C ILE A 200 32.81 -11.14 -12.46
N TYR A 201 31.99 -10.87 -11.46
CA TYR A 201 30.58 -10.53 -11.60
C TYR A 201 30.30 -9.19 -10.97
N THR A 202 29.62 -8.31 -11.68
CA THR A 202 29.16 -7.02 -11.17
C THR A 202 27.81 -6.64 -11.76
N THR A 203 27.06 -5.80 -11.03
CA THR A 203 25.86 -5.10 -11.54
C THR A 203 26.10 -3.59 -11.62
N SER A 204 27.36 -3.16 -11.55
CA SER A 204 27.75 -1.76 -11.77
C SER A 204 27.44 -1.34 -13.20
N SER A 205 27.03 -0.09 -13.37
CA SER A 205 26.86 0.51 -14.69
C SER A 205 28.20 0.77 -15.40
N ASP A 206 29.29 0.88 -14.66
CA ASP A 206 30.65 0.98 -15.20
C ASP A 206 31.24 -0.43 -15.39
N ARG A 207 31.52 -0.78 -16.64
CA ARG A 207 32.04 -2.11 -17.04
C ARG A 207 33.54 -2.23 -16.85
N GLU A 208 34.27 -1.15 -17.03
CA GLU A 208 35.74 -1.14 -17.01
C GLU A 208 36.28 -0.95 -15.60
N ASP A 209 35.65 -0.11 -14.79
CA ASP A 209 36.04 0.20 -13.42
C ASP A 209 34.82 0.11 -12.48
N PRO A 210 34.30 -1.12 -12.22
CA PRO A 210 33.11 -1.28 -11.42
C PRO A 210 33.36 -0.91 -9.96
N GLU A 211 32.50 -0.06 -9.39
CA GLU A 211 32.54 0.36 -7.98
C GLU A 211 32.57 -0.82 -7.01
N TYR A 212 31.99 -1.94 -7.41
CA TYR A 212 32.11 -3.20 -6.68
C TYR A 212 32.00 -4.40 -7.62
N TYR A 213 32.64 -5.51 -7.25
CA TYR A 213 32.57 -6.75 -7.98
C TYR A 213 32.84 -7.97 -7.09
N PHE A 214 32.32 -9.11 -7.52
CA PHE A 214 32.64 -10.40 -6.97
C PHE A 214 33.69 -11.10 -7.84
N LEU A 215 34.82 -11.46 -7.25
CA LEU A 215 35.87 -12.23 -7.89
C LEU A 215 35.82 -13.68 -7.41
N SER A 216 35.91 -14.63 -8.32
CA SER A 216 36.05 -16.05 -7.99
C SER A 216 36.99 -16.74 -8.96
N PRO A 217 37.95 -17.57 -8.50
CA PRO A 217 38.84 -18.34 -9.37
C PRO A 217 38.07 -19.29 -10.31
N GLU A 218 36.96 -19.86 -9.85
CA GLU A 218 36.16 -20.80 -10.62
C GLU A 218 34.67 -20.49 -10.44
N MET A 219 33.99 -20.17 -11.55
CA MET A 219 32.53 -19.97 -11.57
C MET A 219 31.88 -20.90 -12.58
N LYS A 220 30.73 -21.44 -12.20
CA LYS A 220 29.78 -22.10 -13.10
C LYS A 220 28.50 -21.29 -13.14
N VAL A 221 28.16 -20.74 -14.29
CA VAL A 221 26.94 -19.97 -14.51
C VAL A 221 25.95 -20.84 -15.26
N ILE A 222 24.78 -21.02 -14.69
CA ILE A 222 23.62 -21.69 -15.31
C ILE A 222 22.63 -20.58 -15.61
N PRO A 223 22.49 -20.15 -16.87
CA PRO A 223 21.58 -19.09 -17.25
C PRO A 223 20.15 -19.38 -16.78
N ASN A 224 19.45 -18.35 -16.32
CA ASN A 224 18.08 -18.43 -15.79
C ASN A 224 17.88 -19.37 -14.59
N ASP A 225 18.97 -19.79 -13.89
CA ASP A 225 18.91 -20.59 -12.68
C ASP A 225 19.83 -20.01 -11.58
N LYS A 226 21.15 -20.31 -11.66
CA LYS A 226 22.07 -19.94 -10.57
C LYS A 226 23.50 -19.82 -11.03
N VAL A 227 24.31 -19.11 -10.22
CA VAL A 227 25.78 -19.08 -10.31
C VAL A 227 26.35 -19.83 -9.13
N ILE A 228 27.24 -20.78 -9.39
CA ILE A 228 27.99 -21.52 -8.37
C ILE A 228 29.44 -21.05 -8.46
N ALA A 229 29.98 -20.52 -7.37
CA ALA A 229 31.32 -19.96 -7.34
C ALA A 229 32.10 -20.47 -6.13
N LYS A 230 33.41 -20.71 -6.33
CA LYS A 230 34.33 -21.21 -5.31
C LYS A 230 35.28 -20.10 -4.88
N SER A 231 35.45 -19.87 -3.57
CA SER A 231 36.28 -18.78 -3.03
C SER A 231 35.88 -17.39 -3.55
N VAL A 232 34.73 -16.93 -3.15
CA VAL A 232 34.18 -15.65 -3.62
C VAL A 232 34.70 -14.52 -2.77
N PHE A 233 35.32 -13.52 -3.40
CA PHE A 233 35.77 -12.29 -2.78
C PHE A 233 34.89 -11.12 -3.26
N LEU A 234 34.34 -10.35 -2.34
CA LEU A 234 33.69 -9.08 -2.64
C LEU A 234 34.72 -7.96 -2.55
N TYR A 235 34.91 -7.26 -3.64
CA TYR A 235 35.70 -6.04 -3.73
C TYR A 235 34.78 -4.81 -3.79
N ILE A 236 35.14 -3.76 -3.06
CA ILE A 236 34.54 -2.43 -3.14
C ILE A 236 35.68 -1.44 -3.37
N GLU A 237 35.60 -0.67 -4.45
CA GLU A 237 36.66 0.26 -4.85
C GLU A 237 38.06 -0.42 -4.85
N GLY A 238 38.15 -1.62 -5.39
CA GLY A 238 39.37 -2.41 -5.45
C GLY A 238 39.87 -3.00 -4.13
N VAL A 239 39.18 -2.79 -3.00
CA VAL A 239 39.54 -3.32 -1.70
C VAL A 239 38.71 -4.59 -1.38
N PRO A 240 39.36 -5.75 -1.06
CA PRO A 240 38.62 -6.94 -0.66
C PRO A 240 38.01 -6.78 0.75
N VAL A 241 36.69 -6.76 0.85
CA VAL A 241 35.96 -6.51 2.10
C VAL A 241 35.30 -7.75 2.70
N LEU A 242 35.05 -8.78 1.87
CA LEU A 242 34.42 -10.02 2.30
C LEU A 242 34.96 -11.21 1.52
N TRP A 243 35.18 -12.32 2.20
CA TRP A 243 35.49 -13.61 1.61
C TRP A 243 34.55 -14.70 2.11
N ILE A 244 34.04 -15.50 1.17
CA ILE A 244 33.25 -16.73 1.47
C ILE A 244 33.86 -17.89 0.69
N PRO A 245 34.05 -19.08 1.32
CA PRO A 245 34.71 -20.20 0.69
C PRO A 245 33.94 -20.81 -0.49
N PHE A 246 32.61 -20.64 -0.49
CA PHE A 246 31.71 -21.16 -1.49
C PHE A 246 30.43 -20.30 -1.55
N GLY A 247 29.93 -20.04 -2.76
CA GLY A 247 28.70 -19.27 -2.96
C GLY A 247 27.80 -19.90 -4.02
N VAL A 248 26.49 -19.84 -3.77
CA VAL A 248 25.44 -20.11 -4.77
C VAL A 248 24.57 -18.88 -4.84
N PHE A 249 24.58 -18.21 -5.99
CA PHE A 249 23.84 -16.98 -6.20
C PHE A 249 22.74 -17.20 -7.24
N PRO A 250 21.53 -16.65 -7.04
CA PRO A 250 20.48 -16.75 -8.06
C PRO A 250 20.87 -15.96 -9.31
N ASN A 251 20.62 -16.55 -10.47
CA ASN A 251 20.80 -15.94 -11.79
C ASN A 251 19.48 -15.99 -12.57
N LYS A 252 18.38 -15.69 -11.90
CA LYS A 252 17.04 -15.70 -12.45
C LYS A 252 16.32 -14.44 -11.97
N SER A 253 15.60 -13.78 -12.86
CA SER A 253 14.70 -12.70 -12.47
C SER A 253 13.54 -13.25 -11.64
N GLY A 254 13.07 -12.48 -10.64
CA GLY A 254 11.99 -12.89 -9.76
C GLY A 254 12.44 -13.45 -8.41
N ARG A 255 11.56 -14.24 -7.76
CA ARG A 255 11.82 -14.80 -6.43
C ARG A 255 12.64 -16.07 -6.52
N THR A 256 13.77 -16.08 -5.86
CA THR A 256 14.67 -17.23 -5.79
C THR A 256 15.05 -17.53 -4.36
N SER A 257 15.21 -18.82 -4.04
CA SER A 257 15.69 -19.24 -2.71
C SER A 257 17.16 -18.90 -2.54
N GLY A 258 17.54 -18.45 -1.35
CA GLY A 258 18.92 -18.11 -1.06
C GLY A 258 19.18 -17.69 0.37
N LEU A 259 20.45 -17.52 0.69
CA LEU A 259 20.91 -17.03 1.99
C LEU A 259 20.62 -15.52 2.08
N ILE A 260 20.02 -15.09 3.17
CA ILE A 260 19.89 -13.68 3.50
C ILE A 260 21.19 -13.23 4.16
N MET A 261 21.89 -12.31 3.51
CA MET A 261 23.17 -11.81 3.99
C MET A 261 23.01 -11.01 5.29
N PRO A 262 23.84 -11.29 6.31
CA PRO A 262 23.76 -10.58 7.56
C PRO A 262 24.26 -9.13 7.42
N THR A 263 23.73 -8.26 8.26
CA THR A 263 24.28 -6.92 8.48
C THR A 263 25.09 -6.88 9.77
N PHE A 264 26.22 -6.18 9.71
CA PHE A 264 27.12 -6.00 10.84
C PHE A 264 27.05 -4.55 11.31
N GLY A 265 27.18 -4.33 12.61
CA GLY A 265 27.15 -2.97 13.15
C GLY A 265 27.43 -2.94 14.65
N ASP A 266 27.29 -1.75 15.20
CA ASP A 266 27.44 -1.48 16.63
C ASP A 266 26.23 -0.69 17.14
N ASP A 267 25.57 -1.22 18.17
CA ASP A 267 24.43 -0.59 18.85
C ASP A 267 24.90 -0.09 20.21
N ALA A 268 24.57 1.16 20.55
CA ALA A 268 25.01 1.79 21.79
C ALA A 268 24.54 1.02 23.04
N THR A 269 23.37 0.38 22.99
CA THR A 269 22.78 -0.35 24.11
C THR A 269 23.20 -1.82 24.10
N TYR A 270 23.11 -2.49 22.95
CA TYR A 270 23.26 -3.93 22.82
C TYR A 270 24.64 -4.36 22.28
N GLY A 271 25.55 -3.41 22.00
CA GLY A 271 26.91 -3.67 21.54
C GLY A 271 27.00 -4.08 20.06
N LYS A 272 28.10 -4.72 19.71
CA LYS A 272 28.33 -5.21 18.33
C LYS A 272 27.34 -6.29 17.98
N TYR A 273 26.88 -6.32 16.72
CA TYR A 273 25.86 -7.27 16.30
C TYR A 273 26.12 -7.85 14.93
N ILE A 274 25.57 -9.05 14.74
CA ILE A 274 25.27 -9.68 13.46
C ILE A 274 23.77 -9.81 13.40
N SER A 275 23.12 -9.15 12.46
CA SER A 275 21.66 -9.18 12.37
C SER A 275 21.19 -9.69 11.03
N ARG A 276 20.00 -10.30 11.03
CA ARG A 276 19.30 -10.80 9.84
C ARG A 276 20.03 -11.91 9.08
N LEU A 277 20.94 -12.66 9.69
CA LEU A 277 21.43 -13.88 9.08
C LEU A 277 20.27 -14.87 8.94
N GLY A 278 20.03 -15.37 7.73
CA GLY A 278 18.88 -16.22 7.51
C GLY A 278 18.82 -16.89 6.15
N TYR A 279 17.68 -17.47 5.87
CA TYR A 279 17.40 -18.13 4.60
C TYR A 279 16.02 -17.73 4.09
N PHE A 280 15.96 -17.40 2.81
CA PHE A 280 14.73 -17.18 2.07
C PHE A 280 14.45 -18.39 1.19
N TRP A 281 13.29 -18.98 1.35
CA TRP A 281 12.85 -20.15 0.58
C TRP A 281 11.65 -19.75 -0.30
N ALA A 282 11.85 -19.61 -1.59
CA ALA A 282 10.81 -19.52 -2.59
C ALA A 282 10.26 -20.95 -2.82
N VAL A 283 9.21 -21.31 -2.08
CA VAL A 283 8.64 -22.67 -2.12
C VAL A 283 8.07 -22.96 -3.50
N ASN A 284 7.32 -22.02 -4.06
CA ASN A 284 6.77 -22.04 -5.42
C ASN A 284 6.34 -20.61 -5.83
N ASP A 285 5.69 -20.46 -6.98
CA ASP A 285 5.24 -19.17 -7.50
C ASP A 285 4.18 -18.47 -6.61
N TYR A 286 3.54 -19.22 -5.73
CA TYR A 286 2.42 -18.75 -4.90
C TYR A 286 2.83 -18.49 -3.45
N MET A 287 3.95 -19.02 -2.96
CA MET A 287 4.33 -18.90 -1.55
C MET A 287 5.84 -18.84 -1.34
N ASP A 288 6.24 -18.15 -0.29
CA ASP A 288 7.62 -18.07 0.19
C ASP A 288 7.69 -18.03 1.72
N ILE A 289 8.84 -18.45 2.25
CA ILE A 289 9.18 -18.45 3.67
C ILE A 289 10.53 -17.76 3.84
N GLY A 290 10.60 -16.80 4.73
CA GLY A 290 11.85 -16.19 5.19
C GLY A 290 12.06 -16.45 6.66
N PHE A 291 13.26 -16.80 7.03
CA PHE A 291 13.65 -16.99 8.43
C PHE A 291 14.96 -16.26 8.69
N THR A 292 15.05 -15.46 9.74
CA THR A 292 16.25 -14.71 10.08
C THR A 292 16.52 -14.75 11.58
N GLY A 293 17.81 -14.75 11.94
CA GLY A 293 18.31 -14.60 13.30
C GLY A 293 19.24 -13.41 13.44
N SER A 294 19.29 -12.82 14.63
CA SER A 294 20.21 -11.75 14.98
C SER A 294 20.82 -12.02 16.35
N TYR A 295 22.09 -11.69 16.50
CA TYR A 295 22.84 -11.81 17.75
C TYR A 295 23.57 -10.52 18.07
N PHE A 296 23.46 -10.08 19.31
CA PHE A 296 24.11 -8.89 19.87
C PHE A 296 25.02 -9.29 21.03
N THR A 297 26.19 -8.71 21.11
CA THR A 297 27.21 -9.09 22.10
C THR A 297 26.83 -8.82 23.56
N LYS A 298 25.86 -7.93 23.83
CA LYS A 298 25.31 -7.67 25.14
C LYS A 298 23.99 -8.44 25.35
N GLU A 299 24.05 -9.74 25.13
CA GLU A 299 23.00 -10.73 25.42
C GLU A 299 21.59 -10.41 24.90
N ARG A 300 21.52 -10.01 23.64
CA ARG A 300 20.26 -9.95 22.92
C ARG A 300 20.29 -10.91 21.73
N THR A 301 19.23 -11.70 21.60
CA THR A 301 19.02 -12.60 20.47
C THR A 301 17.62 -12.41 19.92
N ASP A 302 17.50 -12.23 18.60
CA ASP A 302 16.22 -12.11 17.91
C ASP A 302 16.08 -13.22 16.89
N ILE A 303 14.86 -13.76 16.77
CA ILE A 303 14.45 -14.70 15.74
C ILE A 303 13.20 -14.15 15.08
N TYR A 304 13.17 -14.14 13.75
CA TYR A 304 12.06 -13.63 12.97
C TYR A 304 11.74 -14.55 11.80
N GLY A 305 10.46 -14.82 11.62
CA GLY A 305 9.94 -15.63 10.52
C GLY A 305 8.87 -14.88 9.74
N ARG A 306 8.85 -15.04 8.42
CA ARG A 306 7.83 -14.50 7.51
C ARG A 306 7.36 -15.59 6.56
N TYR A 307 6.08 -15.75 6.42
CA TYR A 307 5.42 -16.58 5.42
C TYR A 307 4.49 -15.70 4.57
N ARG A 308 4.65 -15.74 3.25
CA ARG A 308 3.78 -15.03 2.31
C ARG A 308 3.17 -16.02 1.34
N TYR A 309 1.94 -15.78 0.99
CA TYR A 309 1.21 -16.55 0.00
C TYR A 309 0.27 -15.67 -0.81
N ALA A 310 0.08 -15.99 -2.09
CA ALA A 310 -0.83 -15.28 -2.96
C ALA A 310 -1.32 -16.17 -4.10
N SER A 311 -2.60 -16.09 -4.41
CA SER A 311 -3.21 -16.62 -5.62
C SER A 311 -3.92 -15.48 -6.33
N LYS A 312 -3.48 -15.16 -7.54
CA LYS A 312 -4.01 -14.01 -8.30
C LYS A 312 -5.53 -14.05 -8.36
N TYR A 313 -6.19 -12.94 -8.00
CA TYR A 313 -7.64 -12.72 -7.93
C TYR A 313 -8.37 -13.45 -6.80
N ASN A 314 -7.78 -14.41 -6.11
CA ASN A 314 -8.47 -15.20 -5.09
C ASN A 314 -8.11 -14.76 -3.67
N PHE A 315 -6.83 -14.88 -3.32
CA PHE A 315 -6.37 -14.54 -1.97
C PHE A 315 -4.92 -14.10 -1.95
N SER A 316 -4.57 -13.36 -0.92
CA SER A 316 -3.18 -13.06 -0.57
C SER A 316 -3.05 -12.90 0.94
N GLY A 317 -1.88 -13.18 1.45
CA GLY A 317 -1.63 -12.99 2.87
C GLY A 317 -0.17 -13.06 3.25
N THR A 318 0.09 -12.56 4.46
CA THR A 318 1.40 -12.58 5.10
C THR A 318 1.24 -12.94 6.56
N ILE A 319 2.09 -13.81 7.06
CA ILE A 319 2.22 -14.14 8.47
C ILE A 319 3.65 -13.80 8.88
N ASP A 320 3.80 -12.81 9.73
CA ASP A 320 5.07 -12.36 10.28
C ASP A 320 5.11 -12.64 11.78
N GLY A 321 6.17 -13.24 12.27
CA GLY A 321 6.32 -13.49 13.68
C GLY A 321 7.77 -13.33 14.13
N GLY A 322 7.95 -12.89 15.36
CA GLY A 322 9.26 -12.71 15.93
C GLY A 322 9.31 -12.97 17.44
N TYR A 323 10.48 -13.33 17.88
CA TYR A 323 10.80 -13.50 19.29
C TYR A 323 12.14 -12.83 19.58
N SER A 324 12.19 -12.07 20.66
CA SER A 324 13.39 -11.38 21.15
C SER A 324 13.65 -11.71 22.60
N LYS A 325 14.85 -12.17 22.88
CA LYS A 325 15.33 -12.43 24.24
C LYS A 325 16.40 -11.43 24.61
N ILE A 326 16.18 -10.69 25.69
CA ILE A 326 17.11 -9.67 26.19
C ILE A 326 17.49 -10.04 27.61
N ARG A 327 18.79 -10.01 27.91
CA ARG A 327 19.37 -10.22 29.22
C ARG A 327 20.49 -9.17 29.43
N LEU A 328 20.13 -7.94 29.80
CA LEU A 328 21.06 -6.83 29.95
C LEU A 328 21.30 -6.53 31.45
N GLY A 329 22.53 -6.73 31.89
CA GLY A 329 22.93 -6.57 33.28
C GLY A 329 22.58 -7.79 34.17
N GLU A 330 23.18 -7.85 35.35
CA GLU A 330 22.85 -8.85 36.38
C GLU A 330 21.58 -8.44 37.14
N SER A 331 20.91 -9.42 37.77
CA SER A 331 19.63 -9.18 38.48
C SER A 331 19.71 -8.14 39.61
N THR A 332 20.90 -7.83 40.06
CA THR A 332 21.20 -6.83 41.10
C THR A 332 21.52 -5.44 40.56
N ASP A 333 21.72 -5.29 39.27
CA ASP A 333 22.11 -4.03 38.63
C ASP A 333 20.91 -3.06 38.52
N ILE A 334 21.16 -1.79 38.80
CA ILE A 334 20.19 -0.72 38.52
C ILE A 334 20.07 -0.57 37.01
N GLY A 335 18.89 -0.83 36.49
CA GLY A 335 18.62 -0.78 35.03
C GLY A 335 18.73 -2.13 34.30
N ASN A 336 18.81 -3.22 35.09
CA ASN A 336 18.68 -4.58 34.56
C ASN A 336 17.43 -4.72 33.67
N GLN A 337 17.62 -5.24 32.44
CA GLN A 337 16.55 -5.57 31.52
C GLN A 337 16.54 -7.06 31.20
N ASN A 338 15.63 -7.77 31.83
CA ASN A 338 15.39 -9.18 31.60
C ASN A 338 14.00 -9.33 30.94
N SER A 339 13.94 -9.50 29.65
CA SER A 339 12.68 -9.47 28.88
C SER A 339 12.67 -10.50 27.79
N ASP A 340 11.58 -11.26 27.75
CA ASP A 340 11.21 -12.12 26.63
C ASP A 340 10.02 -11.47 25.92
N ALA A 341 10.21 -11.04 24.69
CA ALA A 341 9.20 -10.34 23.93
C ALA A 341 8.92 -11.08 22.62
N TRP A 342 7.66 -11.21 22.26
CA TRP A 342 7.24 -11.81 20.99
C TRP A 342 6.11 -11.03 20.38
N GLY A 343 5.99 -11.13 19.05
CA GLY A 343 4.91 -10.53 18.29
C GLY A 343 4.52 -11.40 17.10
N LEU A 344 3.26 -11.26 16.70
CA LEU A 344 2.67 -11.90 15.55
C LEU A 344 1.81 -10.88 14.79
N ASN A 345 2.03 -10.81 13.49
CA ASN A 345 1.23 -10.03 12.56
C ASN A 345 0.72 -10.95 11.44
N VAL A 346 -0.59 -10.98 11.22
CA VAL A 346 -1.23 -11.75 10.15
C VAL A 346 -2.08 -10.82 9.32
N VAL A 347 -1.80 -10.76 8.04
CA VAL A 347 -2.63 -10.05 7.06
C VAL A 347 -3.14 -11.09 6.07
N HIS A 348 -4.44 -11.12 5.84
CA HIS A 348 -5.07 -12.01 4.86
C HIS A 348 -6.23 -11.29 4.18
N ASN A 349 -6.25 -11.37 2.87
CA ASN A 349 -7.35 -10.86 2.04
C ASN A 349 -7.79 -11.97 1.09
N GLN A 350 -9.08 -12.25 1.06
CA GLN A 350 -9.64 -13.28 0.20
C GLN A 350 -10.95 -12.81 -0.43
N GLN A 351 -11.04 -12.95 -1.74
CA GLN A 351 -12.24 -12.73 -2.52
C GLN A 351 -12.81 -14.08 -2.92
N PHE A 352 -13.89 -14.54 -2.25
CA PHE A 352 -14.53 -15.82 -2.60
C PHE A 352 -15.32 -15.72 -3.90
N ASN A 353 -15.99 -14.58 -4.09
CA ASN A 353 -16.75 -14.21 -5.27
C ASN A 353 -16.94 -12.68 -5.26
N PRO A 354 -17.49 -12.04 -6.32
CA PRO A 354 -17.65 -10.59 -6.38
C PRO A 354 -18.42 -9.96 -5.20
N THR A 355 -19.22 -10.74 -4.50
CA THR A 355 -20.09 -10.26 -3.42
C THR A 355 -19.70 -10.77 -2.03
N THR A 356 -18.64 -11.59 -1.92
CA THR A 356 -18.19 -12.17 -0.63
C THR A 356 -16.69 -12.00 -0.47
N ARG A 357 -16.29 -11.29 0.56
CA ARG A 357 -14.88 -10.95 0.84
C ARG A 357 -14.54 -11.17 2.32
N LEU A 358 -13.35 -11.65 2.55
CA LEU A 358 -12.72 -11.81 3.86
C LEU A 358 -11.46 -10.94 3.93
N ASP A 359 -11.38 -10.09 4.93
CA ASP A 359 -10.21 -9.27 5.25
C ASP A 359 -9.80 -9.51 6.70
N ALA A 360 -8.54 -9.80 6.91
CA ALA A 360 -7.96 -9.99 8.23
C ALA A 360 -6.67 -9.21 8.38
N SER A 361 -6.54 -8.48 9.48
CA SER A 361 -5.31 -7.85 9.94
C SER A 361 -5.22 -8.08 11.44
N ILE A 362 -4.40 -9.02 11.87
CA ILE A 362 -4.27 -9.44 13.27
C ILE A 362 -2.88 -9.08 13.76
N GLN A 363 -2.81 -8.24 14.79
CA GLN A 363 -1.57 -7.81 15.43
C GLN A 363 -1.63 -8.13 16.93
N ILE A 364 -0.70 -8.95 17.39
CA ILE A 364 -0.61 -9.36 18.79
C ILE A 364 0.85 -9.27 19.20
N ALA A 365 1.13 -8.66 20.33
CA ALA A 365 2.45 -8.69 20.94
C ALA A 365 2.36 -8.93 22.45
N SER A 366 3.41 -9.51 23.00
CA SER A 366 3.51 -9.76 24.45
C SER A 366 3.62 -8.45 25.23
N SER A 367 4.32 -7.44 24.68
CA SER A 367 4.57 -6.16 25.31
C SER A 367 5.06 -5.13 24.29
N LYS A 368 5.09 -3.85 24.69
CA LYS A 368 5.70 -2.77 23.90
C LYS A 368 7.19 -3.02 23.61
N ASN A 369 7.89 -3.76 24.48
CA ASN A 369 9.30 -4.06 24.29
C ASN A 369 9.60 -4.80 22.99
N PHE A 370 8.66 -5.60 22.45
CA PHE A 370 8.84 -6.25 21.16
C PHE A 370 9.11 -5.23 20.05
N TYR A 371 8.28 -4.17 19.92
CA TYR A 371 8.46 -3.12 18.92
C TYR A 371 9.67 -2.23 19.19
N ASN A 372 9.96 -1.93 20.47
CA ASN A 372 11.14 -1.15 20.84
C ASN A 372 12.45 -1.80 20.38
N VAL A 373 12.45 -3.11 20.22
CA VAL A 373 13.64 -3.91 19.95
C VAL A 373 13.68 -4.37 18.48
N SER A 374 12.54 -4.78 17.91
CA SER A 374 12.48 -5.45 16.61
C SER A 374 12.47 -4.48 15.45
N THR A 375 12.09 -3.22 15.66
CA THR A 375 11.91 -2.26 14.57
C THR A 375 12.70 -0.97 14.77
N ASN A 376 12.96 -0.28 13.67
CA ASN A 376 13.53 1.07 13.65
C ASN A 376 12.57 2.06 12.95
N ALA A 377 11.40 1.59 12.56
CA ALA A 377 10.37 2.46 12.00
C ALA A 377 9.74 3.28 13.13
N LEU A 378 9.84 4.61 13.05
CA LEU A 378 9.26 5.50 14.06
C LEU A 378 7.77 5.24 14.26
N SER A 379 7.05 4.95 13.20
CA SER A 379 5.62 4.61 13.26
C SER A 379 5.33 3.42 14.17
N GLU A 380 6.19 2.40 14.15
CA GLU A 380 6.04 1.21 15.00
C GLU A 380 6.52 1.47 16.44
N LEU A 381 7.56 2.30 16.61
CA LEU A 381 8.02 2.73 17.95
C LEU A 381 6.98 3.60 18.66
N LEU A 382 6.19 4.36 17.91
CA LEU A 382 5.12 5.20 18.46
C LEU A 382 3.81 4.45 18.69
N LEU A 383 3.70 3.20 18.28
CA LEU A 383 2.49 2.39 18.51
C LEU A 383 2.21 2.28 20.01
N GLN A 384 1.03 2.74 20.42
CA GLN A 384 0.50 2.57 21.75
C GLN A 384 -0.53 1.44 21.80
N ASN A 385 -1.28 1.28 20.73
CA ASN A 385 -2.33 0.29 20.62
C ASN A 385 -2.09 -0.64 19.42
N LEU A 386 -2.37 -1.93 19.60
CA LEU A 386 -2.43 -2.92 18.53
C LEU A 386 -3.88 -3.21 18.18
N ILE A 387 -4.24 -2.88 16.97
CA ILE A 387 -5.59 -3.10 16.46
C ILE A 387 -5.61 -4.34 15.57
N SER A 388 -6.40 -5.34 16.00
CA SER A 388 -6.67 -6.53 15.19
C SER A 388 -8.09 -6.46 14.66
N ASN A 389 -8.25 -6.74 13.40
CA ASN A 389 -9.54 -6.71 12.72
C ASN A 389 -9.65 -7.91 11.76
N PHE A 390 -10.78 -8.62 11.83
CA PHE A 390 -11.13 -9.70 10.92
C PHE A 390 -12.57 -9.45 10.47
N THR A 391 -12.79 -9.30 9.18
CA THR A 391 -14.10 -8.94 8.64
C THR A 391 -14.47 -9.87 7.49
N LEU A 392 -15.56 -10.58 7.64
CA LEU A 392 -16.26 -11.29 6.57
C LEU A 392 -17.44 -10.44 6.12
N SER A 393 -17.47 -10.03 4.87
CA SER A 393 -18.57 -9.26 4.28
C SER A 393 -19.21 -10.04 3.14
N LYS A 394 -20.54 -9.99 3.07
CA LYS A 394 -21.35 -10.58 2.00
C LYS A 394 -22.48 -9.63 1.62
N ALA A 395 -22.57 -9.34 0.33
CA ALA A 395 -23.74 -8.74 -0.27
C ALA A 395 -24.44 -9.76 -1.17
N TRP A 396 -25.73 -9.61 -1.43
CA TRP A 396 -26.46 -10.45 -2.38
C TRP A 396 -26.76 -9.65 -3.63
N GLU A 397 -26.23 -10.13 -4.74
CA GLU A 397 -26.39 -9.48 -6.03
C GLU A 397 -27.87 -9.32 -6.41
N GLY A 398 -28.24 -8.12 -6.85
CA GLY A 398 -29.61 -7.78 -7.18
C GLY A 398 -30.60 -7.76 -6.01
N LYS A 399 -30.11 -7.94 -4.76
CA LYS A 399 -30.95 -7.91 -3.54
C LYS A 399 -30.42 -6.84 -2.57
N PRO A 400 -31.30 -6.25 -1.76
CA PRO A 400 -30.92 -5.18 -0.83
C PRO A 400 -30.25 -5.70 0.45
N PHE A 401 -29.73 -6.92 0.47
CA PHE A 401 -29.22 -7.56 1.68
C PHE A 401 -27.69 -7.46 1.74
N ALA A 402 -27.19 -7.14 2.92
CA ALA A 402 -25.77 -7.21 3.25
C ALA A 402 -25.57 -7.78 4.66
N LEU A 403 -24.52 -8.58 4.81
CA LEU A 403 -24.10 -9.17 6.08
C LEU A 403 -22.63 -8.84 6.28
N SER A 404 -22.26 -8.37 7.45
CA SER A 404 -20.88 -8.28 7.90
C SER A 404 -20.70 -8.96 9.25
N MET A 405 -19.65 -9.76 9.35
CA MET A 405 -19.21 -10.38 10.60
C MET A 405 -17.81 -9.88 10.91
N ASN A 406 -17.63 -9.30 12.07
CA ASN A 406 -16.37 -8.69 12.45
C ASN A 406 -15.88 -9.21 13.81
N TYR A 407 -14.58 -9.42 13.90
CA TYR A 407 -13.82 -9.50 15.13
C TYR A 407 -12.92 -8.29 15.23
N TYR A 408 -13.00 -7.57 16.31
CA TYR A 408 -12.16 -6.42 16.61
C TYR A 408 -11.48 -6.62 17.96
N ARG A 409 -10.17 -6.31 18.01
CA ARG A 409 -9.39 -6.33 19.25
C ARG A 409 -8.45 -5.12 19.26
N ASP A 410 -8.49 -4.37 20.32
CA ASP A 410 -7.60 -3.26 20.63
C ASP A 410 -6.83 -3.58 21.91
N GLN A 411 -5.52 -3.64 21.81
CA GLN A 411 -4.62 -3.89 22.93
C GLN A 411 -3.77 -2.66 23.19
N ASN A 412 -3.89 -2.05 24.36
CA ASN A 412 -2.96 -1.02 24.81
C ASN A 412 -1.66 -1.66 25.27
N LEU A 413 -0.55 -1.29 24.65
CA LEU A 413 0.77 -1.87 24.93
C LEU A 413 1.40 -1.32 26.22
N GLN A 414 0.92 -0.19 26.76
CA GLN A 414 1.45 0.41 27.98
C GLN A 414 0.75 -0.13 29.22
N THR A 415 -0.59 -0.18 29.20
CA THR A 415 -1.41 -0.60 30.36
C THR A 415 -1.72 -2.08 30.32
N GLY A 416 -1.57 -2.74 29.16
CA GLY A 416 -1.99 -4.14 28.96
C GLY A 416 -3.50 -4.32 28.82
N ASP A 417 -4.27 -3.23 28.78
CA ASP A 417 -5.73 -3.28 28.61
C ASP A 417 -6.08 -3.83 27.24
N VAL A 418 -7.16 -4.61 27.19
CA VAL A 418 -7.65 -5.21 25.95
C VAL A 418 -9.14 -5.01 25.82
N THR A 419 -9.56 -4.38 24.73
CA THR A 419 -10.97 -4.31 24.31
C THR A 419 -11.19 -5.28 23.15
N GLN A 420 -12.15 -6.17 23.27
CA GLN A 420 -12.54 -7.14 22.24
C GLN A 420 -14.02 -7.04 21.90
N ARG A 421 -14.33 -7.11 20.62
CA ARG A 421 -15.70 -7.25 20.11
C ARG A 421 -15.77 -8.54 19.29
N LEU A 422 -16.44 -9.55 19.85
CA LEU A 422 -16.57 -10.88 19.24
C LEU A 422 -17.82 -11.61 19.73
N PRO A 423 -18.83 -11.88 18.88
CA PRO A 423 -18.91 -11.38 17.51
C PRO A 423 -19.44 -9.93 17.45
N LEU A 424 -19.13 -9.23 16.36
CA LEU A 424 -19.90 -8.08 15.88
C LEU A 424 -20.49 -8.49 14.54
N ILE A 425 -21.81 -8.74 14.51
CA ILE A 425 -22.52 -9.15 13.31
C ILE A 425 -23.51 -8.05 12.95
N ASN A 426 -23.45 -7.54 11.73
CA ASN A 426 -24.43 -6.60 11.22
C ASN A 426 -25.09 -7.21 9.99
N PHE A 427 -26.41 -7.25 10.00
CA PHE A 427 -27.23 -7.60 8.86
C PHE A 427 -28.07 -6.39 8.48
N SER A 428 -28.04 -5.98 7.24
CA SER A 428 -28.76 -4.82 6.76
C SER A 428 -29.61 -5.15 5.55
N VAL A 429 -30.79 -4.55 5.52
CA VAL A 429 -31.64 -4.44 4.34
C VAL A 429 -31.64 -2.98 3.95
N SER A 430 -31.02 -2.67 2.80
CA SER A 430 -31.02 -1.31 2.25
C SER A 430 -32.46 -0.86 1.96
N GLN A 431 -32.66 0.45 1.87
CA GLN A 431 -33.99 0.98 1.57
C GLN A 431 -34.59 0.29 0.34
N THR A 432 -35.73 -0.32 0.51
CA THR A 432 -36.52 -0.99 -0.53
C THR A 432 -37.93 -0.45 -0.57
N PHE A 433 -38.57 -0.58 -1.71
CA PHE A 433 -39.98 -0.21 -1.92
C PHE A 433 -40.77 -1.48 -2.17
N PRO A 434 -41.23 -2.17 -1.11
CA PRO A 434 -41.81 -3.50 -1.22
C PRO A 434 -43.11 -3.56 -2.04
N PHE A 435 -43.78 -2.41 -2.21
CA PHE A 435 -45.06 -2.30 -2.94
C PHE A 435 -44.86 -1.70 -4.34
N GLU A 436 -43.63 -1.40 -4.78
CA GLU A 436 -43.37 -0.93 -6.11
C GLU A 436 -43.48 -2.10 -7.08
N SER A 437 -44.42 -2.00 -8.03
CA SER A 437 -44.53 -2.97 -9.13
C SER A 437 -43.47 -2.72 -10.17
N GLY A 438 -42.83 -3.78 -10.70
CA GLY A 438 -41.88 -3.68 -11.81
C GLY A 438 -42.47 -3.06 -13.09
N PHE A 439 -43.77 -2.89 -13.16
CA PHE A 439 -44.54 -2.27 -14.25
C PHE A 439 -45.13 -0.91 -13.86
N SER A 440 -44.73 -0.32 -12.71
CA SER A 440 -45.23 0.99 -12.29
C SER A 440 -44.74 2.07 -13.25
N ASP A 441 -45.69 2.88 -13.73
CA ASP A 441 -45.38 4.09 -14.50
C ASP A 441 -44.62 5.08 -13.57
N PRO A 442 -43.40 5.47 -13.89
CA PRO A 442 -42.62 6.40 -13.07
C PRO A 442 -43.31 7.73 -12.80
N PHE A 443 -44.22 8.15 -13.68
CA PHE A 443 -44.96 9.41 -13.59
C PHE A 443 -46.32 9.28 -12.88
N ASN A 444 -46.82 8.06 -12.65
CA ASN A 444 -48.14 7.84 -12.09
C ASN A 444 -48.16 6.78 -10.98
N LYS A 445 -47.12 6.83 -10.12
CA LYS A 445 -47.01 5.94 -8.96
C LYS A 445 -48.14 6.20 -7.95
N LYS A 446 -48.76 5.13 -7.45
CA LYS A 446 -49.73 5.19 -6.38
C LYS A 446 -49.07 5.46 -5.04
N LEU A 447 -49.79 6.05 -4.09
CA LEU A 447 -49.21 6.52 -2.82
C LEU A 447 -48.50 5.39 -2.04
N TYR A 448 -49.02 4.17 -2.08
CA TYR A 448 -48.45 3.01 -1.39
C TYR A 448 -47.14 2.51 -2.05
N GLU A 449 -46.91 2.80 -3.30
CA GLU A 449 -45.65 2.43 -4.01
C GLU A 449 -44.43 3.27 -3.57
N TYR A 450 -44.71 4.38 -2.87
CA TYR A 450 -43.66 5.20 -2.24
C TYR A 450 -43.27 4.76 -0.84
N ILE A 451 -43.96 3.72 -0.29
CA ILE A 451 -43.61 3.18 1.02
C ILE A 451 -42.25 2.50 0.91
N PHE A 452 -41.32 2.98 1.72
CA PHE A 452 -40.04 2.34 1.85
C PHE A 452 -39.84 1.68 3.20
N PHE A 453 -38.98 0.68 3.19
CA PHE A 453 -38.59 -0.08 4.38
C PHE A 453 -37.08 -0.25 4.36
N SER A 454 -36.44 -0.09 5.52
CA SER A 454 -35.05 -0.49 5.72
C SER A 454 -34.90 -1.14 7.10
N TYR A 455 -33.95 -2.06 7.22
CA TYR A 455 -33.68 -2.78 8.45
C TYR A 455 -32.17 -2.85 8.71
N ASN A 456 -31.79 -2.72 9.98
CA ASN A 456 -30.41 -2.93 10.44
C ASN A 456 -30.44 -3.72 11.77
N GLY A 457 -29.96 -4.97 11.72
CA GLY A 457 -29.76 -5.82 12.88
C GLY A 457 -28.28 -5.86 13.26
N SER A 458 -27.97 -5.70 14.54
CA SER A 458 -26.59 -5.74 15.05
C SER A 458 -26.51 -6.63 16.29
N ILE A 459 -25.66 -7.62 16.26
CA ILE A 459 -25.31 -8.48 17.42
C ILE A 459 -23.90 -8.06 17.84
N LEU A 460 -23.74 -7.65 19.07
CA LEU A 460 -22.45 -7.23 19.61
C LEU A 460 -22.20 -7.88 20.95
N ASN A 461 -21.01 -8.47 21.08
CA ASN A 461 -20.47 -8.90 22.36
C ASN A 461 -19.15 -8.15 22.58
N ASN A 462 -19.07 -7.33 23.62
CA ASN A 462 -17.94 -6.49 23.96
C ASN A 462 -17.34 -6.93 25.29
N SER A 463 -16.05 -7.22 25.29
CA SER A 463 -15.26 -7.59 26.46
C SER A 463 -14.14 -6.57 26.66
N ILE A 464 -14.09 -5.95 27.83
CA ILE A 464 -13.04 -5.01 28.24
C ILE A 464 -12.28 -5.64 29.40
N LYS A 465 -11.02 -6.00 29.16
CA LYS A 465 -10.09 -6.46 30.18
C LYS A 465 -9.19 -5.29 30.60
N ARG A 466 -9.18 -4.98 31.88
CA ARG A 466 -8.30 -3.96 32.47
C ARG A 466 -7.39 -4.59 33.49
N THR A 467 -6.17 -4.10 33.55
CA THR A 467 -5.19 -4.45 34.59
C THR A 467 -5.19 -3.30 35.59
N ILE A 468 -5.45 -3.62 36.87
CA ILE A 468 -5.42 -2.66 37.98
C ILE A 468 -4.27 -3.09 38.90
N THR A 469 -3.28 -2.21 39.05
CA THR A 469 -2.19 -2.40 40.01
C THR A 469 -2.59 -1.80 41.35
N ASP A 470 -2.60 -2.58 42.42
CA ASP A 470 -2.89 -2.11 43.78
C ASP A 470 -1.75 -1.25 44.35
N ALA A 471 -1.98 -0.62 45.51
CA ALA A 471 -0.98 0.22 46.18
C ALA A 471 0.26 -0.56 46.65
N ALA A 472 0.19 -1.88 46.69
CA ALA A 472 1.29 -2.78 47.01
C ALA A 472 2.06 -3.28 45.80
N GLY A 473 1.64 -2.85 44.58
CA GLY A 473 2.27 -3.25 43.30
C GLY A 473 1.77 -4.58 42.73
N ASN A 474 0.67 -5.15 43.24
CA ASN A 474 0.11 -6.41 42.70
C ASN A 474 -0.89 -6.10 41.59
N ASP A 475 -0.72 -6.77 40.46
CA ASP A 475 -1.64 -6.66 39.33
C ASP A 475 -2.85 -7.58 39.49
N SER A 476 -4.02 -6.99 39.42
CA SER A 476 -5.29 -7.71 39.31
C SER A 476 -5.96 -7.42 37.97
N THR A 477 -6.57 -8.43 37.34
CA THR A 477 -7.28 -8.25 36.07
C THR A 477 -8.77 -8.31 36.28
N TYR A 478 -9.45 -7.26 35.80
CA TYR A 478 -10.91 -7.19 35.76
C TYR A 478 -11.39 -7.31 34.31
N THR A 479 -12.43 -8.13 34.09
CA THR A 479 -13.05 -8.27 32.78
C THR A 479 -14.54 -7.91 32.85
N ASP A 480 -14.94 -6.88 32.11
CA ASP A 480 -16.34 -6.51 31.91
C ASP A 480 -16.79 -7.05 30.53
N LEU A 481 -17.82 -7.94 30.58
CA LEU A 481 -18.40 -8.56 29.40
C LEU A 481 -19.85 -8.11 29.27
N ARG A 482 -20.19 -7.49 28.13
CA ARG A 482 -21.53 -7.00 27.83
C ARG A 482 -21.94 -7.41 26.42
N SER A 483 -23.18 -7.90 26.31
CA SER A 483 -23.71 -8.42 25.05
C SER A 483 -25.10 -7.86 24.79
N GLY A 484 -25.37 -7.63 23.52
CA GLY A 484 -26.73 -7.19 23.13
C GLY A 484 -27.01 -7.45 21.65
N VAL A 485 -28.28 -7.43 21.35
CA VAL A 485 -28.83 -7.51 20.00
C VAL A 485 -29.68 -6.29 19.75
N ARG A 486 -29.37 -5.50 18.74
CA ARG A 486 -30.16 -4.33 18.34
C ARG A 486 -30.80 -4.58 16.98
N ASN A 487 -32.10 -4.32 16.91
CA ASN A 487 -32.90 -4.32 15.68
C ASN A 487 -33.41 -2.90 15.46
N SER A 488 -33.09 -2.31 14.33
CA SER A 488 -33.57 -0.99 13.93
C SER A 488 -34.34 -1.09 12.63
N ILE A 489 -35.56 -0.64 12.65
CA ILE A 489 -36.50 -0.64 11.53
C ILE A 489 -36.83 0.82 11.20
N ASN A 490 -36.69 1.19 9.93
CA ASN A 490 -37.17 2.46 9.43
C ASN A 490 -38.19 2.21 8.34
N ILE A 491 -39.38 2.78 8.54
CA ILE A 491 -40.50 2.76 7.58
C ILE A 491 -40.82 4.21 7.26
N GLY A 492 -41.04 4.51 6.01
CA GLY A 492 -41.46 5.84 5.61
C GLY A 492 -42.14 5.84 4.26
N LEU A 493 -42.57 7.01 3.89
CA LEU A 493 -43.25 7.29 2.64
C LEU A 493 -42.56 8.47 1.97
N SER A 494 -42.19 8.37 0.69
CA SER A 494 -41.42 9.43 0.01
C SER A 494 -42.06 9.95 -1.29
N PRO A 495 -43.34 10.44 -1.23
CA PRO A 495 -43.99 11.02 -2.38
C PRO A 495 -43.36 12.36 -2.74
N LYS A 496 -43.31 12.64 -4.05
CA LYS A 496 -42.91 13.95 -4.57
C LYS A 496 -44.11 14.68 -5.14
N PHE A 497 -44.37 15.84 -4.57
CA PHE A 497 -45.42 16.75 -5.06
C PHE A 497 -44.75 17.88 -5.84
N GLN A 498 -44.59 17.66 -7.12
CA GLN A 498 -43.83 18.58 -8.02
C GLN A 498 -42.42 18.86 -7.51
N TYR A 499 -42.20 19.94 -6.79
CA TYR A 499 -40.89 20.38 -6.30
C TYR A 499 -40.67 20.11 -4.81
N ILE A 500 -41.68 19.63 -4.10
CA ILE A 500 -41.65 19.36 -2.65
C ILE A 500 -41.66 17.87 -2.43
N SER A 501 -40.73 17.38 -1.62
CA SER A 501 -40.71 16.03 -1.10
C SER A 501 -41.24 16.05 0.34
N LEU A 502 -42.31 15.32 0.61
CA LEU A 502 -42.85 15.14 1.94
C LEU A 502 -42.57 13.70 2.38
N THR A 503 -41.83 13.53 3.46
CA THR A 503 -41.37 12.21 3.89
C THR A 503 -41.74 11.96 5.34
N PRO A 504 -42.98 11.44 5.61
CA PRO A 504 -43.29 10.90 6.92
C PRO A 504 -42.47 9.62 7.16
N PHE A 505 -41.99 9.45 8.40
CA PHE A 505 -41.15 8.32 8.78
C PHE A 505 -41.48 7.85 10.20
N PHE A 506 -41.21 6.57 10.42
CA PHE A 506 -41.29 5.91 11.71
C PHE A 506 -40.05 5.05 11.91
N ASN A 507 -39.26 5.36 12.94
CA ASN A 507 -38.07 4.62 13.31
C ASN A 507 -38.38 3.84 14.59
N TYR A 508 -38.17 2.53 14.54
CA TYR A 508 -38.37 1.64 15.68
C TYR A 508 -37.05 0.95 16.03
N ASN A 509 -36.68 0.93 17.30
CA ASN A 509 -35.54 0.23 17.83
C ASN A 509 -35.95 -0.76 18.88
N GLU A 510 -35.53 -2.00 18.77
CA GLU A 510 -35.67 -3.03 19.78
C GLU A 510 -34.29 -3.58 20.12
N ILE A 511 -33.93 -3.56 21.40
CA ILE A 511 -32.62 -3.97 21.86
C ILE A 511 -32.80 -5.01 22.96
N TRP A 512 -32.07 -6.10 22.86
CA TRP A 512 -32.01 -7.15 23.85
C TRP A 512 -30.67 -7.14 24.54
N TYR A 513 -30.66 -7.12 25.87
CA TYR A 513 -29.47 -7.15 26.69
C TYR A 513 -29.48 -8.38 27.59
N ASN A 514 -28.27 -8.88 27.94
CA ASN A 514 -28.07 -9.97 28.87
C ASN A 514 -27.84 -9.49 30.31
N LYS A 515 -27.67 -8.17 30.51
CA LYS A 515 -27.40 -7.53 31.79
C LYS A 515 -28.19 -6.24 31.94
N TYR A 516 -28.39 -5.83 33.19
CA TYR A 516 -28.88 -4.51 33.54
C TYR A 516 -28.29 -4.08 34.88
N VAL A 517 -28.28 -2.78 35.20
CA VAL A 517 -27.76 -2.28 36.47
C VAL A 517 -28.87 -1.97 37.47
N SER A 518 -28.58 -2.16 38.75
CA SER A 518 -29.36 -1.61 39.86
C SER A 518 -28.47 -0.79 40.77
N LYS A 519 -28.96 0.36 41.25
CA LYS A 519 -28.24 1.25 42.14
C LYS A 519 -28.88 1.29 43.50
N ASN A 520 -28.09 1.16 44.56
CA ASN A 520 -28.51 1.31 45.95
C ASN A 520 -27.67 2.41 46.61
N PHE A 521 -28.38 3.39 47.19
CA PHE A 521 -27.76 4.45 47.98
C PHE A 521 -27.53 3.97 49.41
N ASN A 522 -26.35 4.12 49.95
CA ASN A 522 -26.02 3.84 51.34
C ASN A 522 -26.02 5.15 52.15
N PRO A 523 -27.01 5.40 53.06
CA PRO A 523 -27.02 6.65 53.81
C PRO A 523 -25.87 6.81 54.79
N ALA A 524 -25.21 5.72 55.18
CA ALA A 524 -24.15 5.77 56.21
C ALA A 524 -22.86 6.43 55.74
N ASP A 525 -22.53 6.25 54.46
CA ASP A 525 -21.30 6.77 53.81
C ASP A 525 -21.54 7.62 52.55
N SER A 526 -22.81 7.88 52.26
CA SER A 526 -23.26 8.59 51.07
C SER A 526 -22.76 7.97 49.75
N SER A 527 -22.43 6.67 49.72
CA SER A 527 -21.99 5.96 48.55
C SER A 527 -23.14 5.40 47.75
N VAL A 528 -22.95 5.28 46.43
CA VAL A 528 -23.88 4.62 45.50
C VAL A 528 -23.24 3.33 45.00
N THR A 529 -23.78 2.20 45.47
CA THR A 529 -23.31 0.89 44.95
C THR A 529 -24.08 0.55 43.68
N THR A 530 -23.38 0.27 42.61
CA THR A 530 -23.94 -0.18 41.34
C THR A 530 -23.71 -1.67 41.19
N ASN A 531 -24.79 -2.45 41.07
CA ASN A 531 -24.72 -3.89 40.90
C ASN A 531 -25.12 -4.27 39.46
N ASP A 532 -24.37 -5.15 38.84
CA ASP A 532 -24.71 -5.76 37.57
C ASP A 532 -25.57 -7.00 37.82
N ASN A 533 -26.76 -7.04 37.22
CA ASN A 533 -27.72 -8.15 37.32
C ASN A 533 -27.77 -8.88 35.97
N ASN A 534 -27.67 -10.19 35.98
CA ASN A 534 -27.75 -11.04 34.80
C ASN A 534 -29.20 -11.43 34.53
N ALA A 535 -29.82 -10.87 33.53
CA ALA A 535 -31.12 -11.28 33.00
C ALA A 535 -31.29 -10.75 31.57
N ILE A 536 -31.98 -11.53 30.75
CA ILE A 536 -32.37 -11.07 29.41
C ILE A 536 -33.52 -10.10 29.54
N LYS A 537 -33.28 -8.85 29.10
CA LYS A 537 -34.31 -7.80 29.06
C LYS A 537 -34.33 -7.13 27.70
N SER A 538 -35.55 -6.72 27.30
CA SER A 538 -35.76 -5.97 26.05
C SER A 538 -36.00 -4.51 26.32
N LEU A 539 -35.41 -3.66 25.49
CA LEU A 539 -35.63 -2.22 25.45
C LEU A 539 -36.24 -1.87 24.09
N ARG A 540 -37.37 -1.14 24.11
CA ARG A 540 -38.08 -0.74 22.90
C ARG A 540 -38.32 0.75 22.91
N TYR A 541 -37.96 1.44 21.87
CA TYR A 541 -38.24 2.85 21.71
C TYR A 541 -38.41 3.21 20.24
N PHE A 542 -39.11 4.31 20.01
CA PHE A 542 -39.38 4.79 18.67
C PHE A 542 -39.43 6.31 18.61
N ASN A 543 -39.21 6.80 17.39
CA ASN A 543 -39.54 8.17 17.06
C ASN A 543 -40.23 8.20 15.69
N THR A 544 -41.09 9.19 15.51
CA THR A 544 -41.83 9.42 14.28
C THR A 544 -41.77 10.88 13.89
N GLY A 545 -41.92 11.14 12.60
CA GLY A 545 -41.85 12.52 12.15
C GLY A 545 -42.20 12.70 10.70
N VAL A 546 -42.09 13.92 10.25
CA VAL A 546 -42.35 14.30 8.86
C VAL A 546 -41.23 15.26 8.43
N SER A 547 -40.55 14.92 7.34
CA SER A 547 -39.55 15.79 6.70
C SER A 547 -40.10 16.39 5.41
N LEU A 548 -39.96 17.67 5.28
CA LEU A 548 -40.29 18.43 4.08
C LEU A 548 -39.05 19.04 3.53
N ASN A 549 -38.70 18.72 2.29
CA ASN A 549 -37.58 19.32 1.60
C ASN A 549 -37.96 19.80 0.21
N THR A 550 -37.26 20.83 -0.26
CA THR A 550 -37.39 21.33 -1.62
C THR A 550 -36.04 21.83 -2.10
N LYS A 551 -35.92 22.09 -3.39
CA LYS A 551 -34.70 22.53 -4.01
C LYS A 551 -34.97 23.75 -4.90
N PHE A 552 -34.32 24.85 -4.61
CA PHE A 552 -34.29 26.04 -5.44
C PHE A 552 -32.95 26.14 -6.17
N VAL A 553 -33.01 26.49 -7.45
CA VAL A 553 -31.80 26.67 -8.26
C VAL A 553 -31.82 28.05 -8.88
N GLY A 554 -30.83 28.85 -8.54
CA GLY A 554 -30.54 30.13 -9.17
C GLY A 554 -29.32 30.00 -10.09
N ILE A 555 -29.37 30.61 -11.26
CA ILE A 555 -28.25 30.69 -12.19
C ILE A 555 -27.93 32.15 -12.42
N PHE A 556 -26.69 32.54 -12.17
CA PHE A 556 -26.13 33.84 -12.42
C PHE A 556 -25.01 33.73 -13.44
N LEU A 557 -25.02 34.62 -14.44
CA LEU A 557 -24.09 34.60 -15.58
C LEU A 557 -23.22 35.87 -15.54
N PRO A 558 -22.18 35.93 -14.72
CA PRO A 558 -21.42 37.14 -14.45
C PRO A 558 -20.61 37.67 -15.64
N LYS A 559 -20.21 36.79 -16.56
CA LYS A 559 -19.34 37.13 -17.72
C LYS A 559 -18.09 37.92 -17.33
N ILE A 560 -17.51 37.63 -16.16
CA ILE A 560 -16.32 38.27 -15.62
C ILE A 560 -15.20 37.25 -15.68
N PHE A 561 -14.08 37.64 -16.27
CA PHE A 561 -12.97 36.70 -16.55
C PHE A 561 -13.48 35.50 -17.38
N ASN A 562 -13.01 34.30 -17.09
CA ASN A 562 -13.45 33.06 -17.77
C ASN A 562 -14.70 32.43 -17.13
N VAL A 563 -15.39 33.07 -16.21
CA VAL A 563 -16.58 32.53 -15.53
C VAL A 563 -17.81 32.70 -16.45
N THR A 564 -18.34 31.57 -16.89
CA THR A 564 -19.52 31.51 -17.76
C THR A 564 -20.82 31.36 -17.00
N GLY A 565 -20.78 30.93 -15.75
CA GLY A 565 -21.97 30.83 -14.92
C GLY A 565 -21.67 30.40 -13.47
N ILE A 566 -22.52 30.85 -12.57
CA ILE A 566 -22.57 30.41 -11.17
C ILE A 566 -23.96 29.85 -10.91
N ARG A 567 -24.04 28.61 -10.46
CA ARG A 567 -25.28 27.95 -10.04
C ARG A 567 -25.32 27.94 -8.51
N HIS A 568 -26.31 28.55 -7.94
CA HIS A 568 -26.63 28.47 -6.51
C HIS A 568 -27.81 27.52 -6.32
N THR A 569 -27.57 26.45 -5.60
CA THR A 569 -28.60 25.49 -5.20
C THR A 569 -28.88 25.65 -3.71
N ILE A 570 -30.11 25.94 -3.37
CA ILE A 570 -30.59 26.07 -2.00
C ILE A 570 -31.51 24.88 -1.71
N THR A 571 -31.24 24.16 -0.65
CA THR A 571 -32.02 22.99 -0.22
C THR A 571 -32.48 23.21 1.23
N PRO A 572 -33.63 23.94 1.43
CA PRO A 572 -34.24 24.01 2.75
C PRO A 572 -34.90 22.69 3.11
N THR A 573 -34.71 22.26 4.35
CA THR A 573 -35.36 21.08 4.93
C THR A 573 -35.96 21.47 6.28
N ILE A 574 -37.22 21.09 6.48
CA ILE A 574 -37.96 21.26 7.75
C ILE A 574 -38.36 19.86 8.19
N THR A 575 -37.97 19.45 9.38
CA THR A 575 -38.33 18.14 9.91
C THR A 575 -38.99 18.31 11.29
N TYR A 576 -40.21 17.88 11.37
CA TYR A 576 -40.88 17.68 12.66
C TYR A 576 -40.58 16.27 13.14
N ASN A 577 -40.17 16.15 14.40
CA ASN A 577 -39.89 14.87 15.05
C ASN A 577 -40.55 14.80 16.41
N TYR A 578 -41.21 13.66 16.64
CA TYR A 578 -41.86 13.32 17.92
C TYR A 578 -41.20 12.08 18.50
N GLN A 579 -40.91 12.14 19.80
CA GLN A 579 -40.35 11.05 20.59
C GLN A 579 -41.00 11.09 22.00
N PRO A 580 -41.66 10.00 22.45
CA PRO A 580 -42.19 9.91 23.81
C PRO A 580 -41.07 9.92 24.87
N ASP A 581 -41.45 10.25 26.09
CA ASP A 581 -40.55 10.08 27.24
C ASP A 581 -40.48 8.60 27.64
N PHE A 582 -39.39 7.93 27.25
CA PHE A 582 -39.13 6.54 27.64
C PHE A 582 -38.56 6.40 29.05
N SER A 583 -38.35 7.51 29.76
CA SER A 583 -37.99 7.48 31.16
C SER A 583 -39.19 7.44 32.11
N ASP A 584 -40.42 7.49 31.58
CA ASP A 584 -41.63 7.29 32.36
C ASP A 584 -41.62 5.89 33.03
N PRO A 585 -41.99 5.77 34.31
CA PRO A 585 -42.02 4.51 35.05
C PRO A 585 -42.81 3.39 34.33
N GLY A 586 -43.84 3.75 33.57
CA GLY A 586 -44.68 2.79 32.82
C GLY A 586 -43.91 1.94 31.82
N TRP A 587 -42.78 2.42 31.30
CA TRP A 587 -41.89 1.68 30.40
C TRP A 587 -40.95 0.70 31.11
N GLY A 588 -40.61 0.97 32.39
CA GLY A 588 -39.72 0.12 33.18
C GLY A 588 -38.24 0.16 32.82
N TYR A 589 -37.80 1.16 32.05
CA TYR A 589 -36.40 1.32 31.56
C TYR A 589 -35.58 2.19 32.49
N TYR A 590 -36.22 2.94 33.39
CA TYR A 590 -35.58 3.81 34.37
C TYR A 590 -35.97 3.42 35.76
N GLN A 591 -35.08 3.62 36.71
CA GLN A 591 -35.26 3.50 38.14
C GLN A 591 -34.73 4.76 38.83
N SER A 592 -35.07 4.96 40.08
CA SER A 592 -34.59 6.08 40.89
C SER A 592 -34.08 5.63 42.24
N TYR A 593 -33.22 6.41 42.81
CA TYR A 593 -32.87 6.34 44.25
C TYR A 593 -32.85 7.75 44.84
N THR A 594 -33.02 7.88 46.14
CA THR A 594 -32.95 9.16 46.86
C THR A 594 -31.58 9.36 47.43
N ASP A 595 -30.92 10.50 47.12
CA ASP A 595 -29.60 10.87 47.63
C ASP A 595 -29.65 11.39 49.10
N ALA A 596 -28.46 11.74 49.65
CA ALA A 596 -28.33 12.26 51.03
C ALA A 596 -29.10 13.58 51.26
N ASN A 597 -29.37 14.33 50.20
CA ASN A 597 -30.13 15.61 50.28
C ASN A 597 -31.62 15.47 50.09
N GLY A 598 -32.15 14.22 50.02
CA GLY A 598 -33.54 13.96 49.75
C GLY A 598 -33.96 14.12 48.31
N LYS A 599 -33.01 14.31 47.37
CA LYS A 599 -33.25 14.46 45.95
C LYS A 599 -33.37 13.11 45.27
N GLU A 600 -34.44 12.92 44.51
CA GLU A 600 -34.61 11.75 43.67
C GLU A 600 -33.69 11.81 42.45
N ILE A 601 -32.83 10.81 42.29
CA ILE A 601 -31.92 10.65 41.17
C ILE A 601 -32.38 9.50 40.27
N LYS A 602 -32.83 9.84 39.07
CA LYS A 602 -33.33 8.89 38.07
C LYS A 602 -32.13 8.37 37.23
N TYR A 603 -32.11 7.09 36.95
CA TYR A 603 -31.06 6.46 36.12
C TYR A 603 -31.66 5.39 35.21
N SER A 604 -31.02 5.20 34.04
CA SER A 604 -31.39 4.09 33.14
C SER A 604 -30.77 2.78 33.64
N ILE A 605 -31.58 1.72 33.72
CA ILE A 605 -31.05 0.39 34.06
C ILE A 605 -30.10 -0.17 32.99
N TYR A 606 -30.00 0.46 31.81
CA TYR A 606 -29.13 0.11 30.70
C TYR A 606 -27.98 1.11 30.50
N GLU A 607 -27.70 2.03 31.44
CA GLU A 607 -26.69 3.09 31.27
C GLU A 607 -25.28 2.59 30.99
N ARG A 608 -24.94 1.35 31.42
CA ARG A 608 -23.64 0.70 31.19
C ARG A 608 -23.65 -0.24 30.02
N GLU A 609 -24.78 -0.43 29.35
CA GLU A 609 -24.90 -1.39 28.25
C GLU A 609 -24.40 -0.81 26.92
N ILE A 610 -23.98 -1.73 26.01
CA ILE A 610 -23.21 -1.41 24.79
C ILE A 610 -23.94 -0.56 23.76
N PHE A 611 -25.28 -0.56 23.76
CA PHE A 611 -26.10 0.30 22.88
C PHE A 611 -26.80 1.42 23.64
N GLY A 612 -26.52 1.56 24.95
CA GLY A 612 -27.13 2.57 25.81
C GLY A 612 -28.58 2.29 26.21
N GLY A 613 -29.18 3.23 26.93
CA GLY A 613 -30.58 3.21 27.33
C GLY A 613 -31.52 3.85 26.31
N ALA A 614 -32.81 3.77 26.58
CA ALA A 614 -33.81 4.55 25.84
C ALA A 614 -33.60 6.05 26.11
N PRO A 615 -33.97 6.92 25.18
CA PRO A 615 -33.95 8.35 25.40
C PRO A 615 -34.86 8.76 26.58
N SER A 616 -34.40 9.73 27.39
CA SER A 616 -35.20 10.33 28.45
C SER A 616 -35.76 11.65 28.00
N GLY A 617 -36.95 11.97 28.50
CA GLY A 617 -37.71 13.16 28.19
C GLY A 617 -38.46 13.08 26.86
N GLU A 618 -39.68 13.63 26.86
CA GLU A 618 -40.43 13.81 25.63
C GLU A 618 -39.73 14.81 24.73
N SER A 619 -39.70 14.57 23.41
CA SER A 619 -39.19 15.50 22.43
C SER A 619 -40.21 15.73 21.34
N GLN A 620 -40.65 16.98 21.20
CA GLN A 620 -41.43 17.48 20.07
C GLN A 620 -40.64 18.62 19.44
N SER A 621 -39.95 18.32 18.35
CA SER A 621 -39.02 19.31 17.80
C SER A 621 -39.26 19.56 16.32
N ILE A 622 -39.04 20.82 15.92
CA ILE A 622 -38.86 21.22 14.53
C ILE A 622 -37.38 21.53 14.30
N ALA A 623 -36.76 20.78 13.38
CA ALA A 623 -35.44 21.05 12.91
C ALA A 623 -35.49 21.78 11.55
N PHE A 624 -34.71 22.85 11.43
CA PHE A 624 -34.52 23.59 10.20
C PHE A 624 -33.09 23.35 9.73
N SER A 625 -32.93 22.95 8.48
CA SER A 625 -31.63 22.93 7.84
C SER A 625 -31.68 23.60 6.48
N LEU A 626 -30.61 24.30 6.14
CA LEU A 626 -30.46 25.05 4.91
C LEU A 626 -29.12 24.71 4.26
N GLY A 627 -29.17 23.84 3.26
CA GLY A 627 -28.00 23.52 2.44
C GLY A 627 -27.86 24.53 1.30
N ASN A 628 -26.66 25.10 1.12
CA ASN A 628 -26.32 26.00 0.03
C ASN A 628 -25.12 25.47 -0.71
N VAL A 629 -25.28 25.16 -1.98
CA VAL A 629 -24.20 24.72 -2.86
C VAL A 629 -24.00 25.73 -3.98
N PHE A 630 -22.81 26.29 -4.06
CA PHE A 630 -22.39 27.18 -5.13
C PHE A 630 -21.47 26.40 -6.07
N GLU A 631 -21.85 26.31 -7.32
CA GLU A 631 -21.04 25.70 -8.38
C GLU A 631 -20.68 26.76 -9.40
N MET A 632 -19.46 26.75 -9.89
CA MET A 632 -18.96 27.68 -10.89
C MET A 632 -18.57 26.93 -12.15
N LYS A 633 -18.88 27.54 -13.30
CA LYS A 633 -18.53 27.09 -14.61
C LYS A 633 -17.56 28.08 -15.23
N THR A 634 -16.40 27.60 -15.65
CA THR A 634 -15.38 28.42 -16.31
C THR A 634 -15.11 27.86 -17.71
N ARG A 635 -14.82 28.76 -18.63
CA ARG A 635 -14.42 28.41 -19.99
C ARG A 635 -12.91 28.45 -20.09
N GLU A 636 -12.29 27.34 -20.44
CA GLU A 636 -10.85 27.21 -20.62
C GLU A 636 -10.48 27.57 -22.08
N ASN A 637 -11.26 27.09 -23.05
CA ASN A 637 -11.14 27.35 -24.48
C ASN A 637 -12.54 27.43 -25.09
N ASP A 638 -12.66 27.78 -26.38
CA ASP A 638 -13.96 27.89 -27.06
C ASP A 638 -14.82 26.60 -27.03
N SER A 639 -14.20 25.44 -26.78
CA SER A 639 -14.86 24.13 -26.76
C SER A 639 -14.83 23.40 -25.42
N THR A 640 -14.07 23.87 -24.41
CA THR A 640 -13.95 23.19 -23.12
C THR A 640 -14.47 24.06 -21.97
N GLU A 641 -15.42 23.52 -21.22
CA GLU A 641 -15.99 24.16 -20.03
C GLU A 641 -15.76 23.28 -18.80
N ASN A 642 -15.12 23.85 -17.79
CA ASN A 642 -14.87 23.18 -16.51
C ASN A 642 -15.93 23.56 -15.49
N LYS A 643 -16.44 22.56 -14.74
CA LYS A 643 -17.38 22.76 -13.63
C LYS A 643 -16.71 22.35 -12.33
N PHE A 644 -16.81 23.18 -11.34
CA PHE A 644 -16.35 22.85 -9.99
C PHE A 644 -17.25 23.46 -8.91
N GLN A 645 -17.30 22.80 -7.76
CA GLN A 645 -18.03 23.27 -6.59
C GLN A 645 -17.21 24.37 -5.92
N LEU A 646 -17.72 25.60 -5.92
CA LEU A 646 -17.04 26.76 -5.35
C LEU A 646 -17.16 26.77 -3.84
N LEU A 647 -18.36 26.56 -3.30
CA LEU A 647 -18.64 26.70 -1.87
C LEU A 647 -19.86 25.86 -1.49
N ASN A 648 -19.76 25.15 -0.37
CA ASN A 648 -20.90 24.55 0.30
C ASN A 648 -21.03 25.15 1.70
N ILE A 649 -22.23 25.60 2.07
CA ILE A 649 -22.58 26.11 3.39
C ILE A 649 -23.84 25.41 3.85
N ASP A 650 -23.76 24.71 4.97
CA ASP A 650 -24.91 24.09 5.61
C ASP A 650 -25.15 24.76 6.97
N ALA A 651 -26.37 25.20 7.21
CA ALA A 651 -26.79 25.78 8.49
C ALA A 651 -27.98 24.98 9.06
N GLY A 652 -27.99 24.77 10.35
CA GLY A 652 -29.08 24.05 11.01
C GLY A 652 -29.33 24.48 12.45
N ALA A 653 -30.61 24.46 12.87
CA ALA A 653 -31.04 24.68 14.23
C ALA A 653 -32.34 23.88 14.49
N ALA A 654 -32.63 23.61 15.74
CA ALA A 654 -33.87 22.93 16.12
C ALA A 654 -34.53 23.68 17.30
N TYR A 655 -35.84 23.60 17.33
CA TYR A 655 -36.65 24.09 18.44
C TYR A 655 -37.45 22.91 19.03
N ASN A 656 -37.30 22.69 20.33
CA ASN A 656 -38.06 21.67 21.07
C ASN A 656 -39.19 22.36 21.83
N PHE A 657 -40.43 21.99 21.51
CA PHE A 657 -41.64 22.63 22.08
C PHE A 657 -41.92 22.20 23.51
N VAL A 658 -41.50 21.00 23.91
CA VAL A 658 -41.76 20.40 25.21
C VAL A 658 -40.59 20.48 26.18
N ALA A 659 -39.50 21.11 25.80
CA ALA A 659 -38.39 21.33 26.71
C ALA A 659 -38.74 22.40 27.73
N ASP A 660 -38.52 22.14 29.02
CA ASP A 660 -38.80 23.12 30.11
C ASP A 660 -37.94 24.37 30.02
N SER A 661 -36.77 24.26 29.38
CA SER A 661 -35.84 25.37 29.20
C SER A 661 -34.91 25.10 28.03
N LEU A 662 -34.30 26.17 27.52
CA LEU A 662 -33.32 26.07 26.40
C LEU A 662 -33.92 25.42 25.15
N ASN A 663 -35.14 25.85 24.77
CA ASN A 663 -35.90 25.23 23.67
C ASN A 663 -35.18 25.27 22.31
N PHE A 664 -34.39 26.31 22.01
CA PHE A 664 -33.54 26.33 20.80
C PHE A 664 -32.23 25.57 21.00
N SER A 665 -31.89 24.75 20.04
CA SER A 665 -30.54 24.20 19.95
C SER A 665 -29.51 25.28 19.61
N GLU A 666 -28.23 24.94 19.68
CA GLU A 666 -27.22 25.76 19.03
C GLU A 666 -27.44 25.79 17.51
N ILE A 667 -27.13 26.93 16.89
CA ILE A 667 -27.10 27.08 15.43
C ILE A 667 -25.76 26.51 14.98
N LEU A 668 -25.80 25.46 14.19
CA LEU A 668 -24.63 24.83 13.59
C LEU A 668 -24.43 25.37 12.18
N LEU A 669 -23.23 25.81 11.88
CA LEU A 669 -22.81 26.22 10.54
C LEU A 669 -21.62 25.40 10.13
N SER A 670 -21.68 24.75 8.98
CA SER A 670 -20.51 24.11 8.35
C SER A 670 -20.26 24.70 6.98
N TYR A 671 -19.00 24.79 6.61
CA TYR A 671 -18.61 25.33 5.31
C TYR A 671 -17.44 24.54 4.71
N ARG A 672 -17.49 24.39 3.41
CA ARG A 672 -16.44 23.74 2.62
C ARG A 672 -16.28 24.43 1.29
N THR A 673 -15.04 24.74 0.92
CA THR A 673 -14.69 25.26 -0.39
C THR A 673 -13.38 24.64 -0.86
N SER A 674 -13.23 24.48 -2.17
CA SER A 674 -11.97 24.12 -2.81
C SER A 674 -11.68 25.13 -3.91
N ILE A 675 -10.50 25.71 -3.90
CA ILE A 675 -10.03 26.66 -4.89
C ILE A 675 -9.03 25.95 -5.78
N GLY A 676 -9.50 25.55 -6.97
CA GLY A 676 -8.70 24.66 -7.85
C GLY A 676 -8.34 23.35 -7.15
N ASN A 677 -7.20 22.80 -7.51
CA ASN A 677 -6.66 21.57 -6.91
C ASN A 677 -5.66 21.88 -5.79
N PHE A 678 -5.41 23.17 -5.49
CA PHE A 678 -4.31 23.55 -4.61
C PHE A 678 -4.74 23.96 -3.19
N LEU A 679 -5.97 24.41 -2.97
CA LEU A 679 -6.42 24.88 -1.64
C LEU A 679 -7.80 24.34 -1.30
N ASN A 680 -7.90 23.61 -0.19
CA ASN A 680 -9.15 23.18 0.40
C ASN A 680 -9.34 23.89 1.75
N ILE A 681 -10.52 24.44 1.98
CA ILE A 681 -10.92 25.09 3.22
C ILE A 681 -12.19 24.41 3.71
N SER A 682 -12.20 23.97 4.96
CA SER A 682 -13.38 23.42 5.60
C SER A 682 -13.43 23.82 7.05
N GLY A 683 -14.61 23.89 7.61
CA GLY A 683 -14.77 24.22 9.02
C GLY A 683 -16.21 24.21 9.47
N GLY A 684 -16.39 24.56 10.72
CA GLY A 684 -17.69 24.65 11.33
C GLY A 684 -17.69 25.61 12.51
N THR A 685 -18.85 26.15 12.80
CA THR A 685 -19.06 27.11 13.89
C THR A 685 -20.39 26.76 14.58
N SER A 686 -20.38 26.74 15.89
CA SER A 686 -21.60 26.63 16.69
C SER A 686 -21.89 27.93 17.40
N PHE A 687 -23.14 28.35 17.35
CA PHE A 687 -23.61 29.57 17.99
C PHE A 687 -24.67 29.24 19.05
N ASN A 688 -24.42 29.70 20.27
CA ASN A 688 -25.37 29.58 21.37
C ASN A 688 -26.16 30.90 21.53
N LEU A 689 -27.49 30.79 21.68
CA LEU A 689 -28.42 31.89 21.81
C LEU A 689 -28.63 32.34 23.26
N TYR A 690 -28.24 31.52 24.26
CA TYR A 690 -28.57 31.66 25.66
C TYR A 690 -27.42 32.20 26.48
N LYS A 691 -27.78 32.93 27.58
CA LYS A 691 -26.82 33.40 28.54
C LYS A 691 -26.22 32.27 29.36
N PHE A 692 -24.94 32.39 29.68
CA PHE A 692 -24.23 31.47 30.53
C PHE A 692 -24.06 32.05 31.95
N ASP A 693 -24.52 31.31 32.95
CA ASP A 693 -24.34 31.67 34.37
C ASP A 693 -23.00 31.07 34.84
N GLN A 694 -22.06 31.93 35.17
CA GLN A 694 -20.72 31.56 35.64
C GLN A 694 -20.76 30.90 37.03
N THR A 695 -21.76 31.29 37.87
CA THR A 695 -21.89 30.73 39.23
C THR A 695 -22.44 29.32 39.20
N ALA A 696 -23.45 29.10 38.40
CA ALA A 696 -24.05 27.78 38.22
C ALA A 696 -23.28 26.91 37.21
N ASN A 697 -22.31 27.47 36.50
CA ASN A 697 -21.54 26.86 35.41
C ASN A 697 -22.42 26.16 34.36
N THR A 698 -23.56 26.78 34.04
CA THR A 698 -24.54 26.26 33.10
C THR A 698 -25.23 27.38 32.34
N ARG A 699 -25.89 27.02 31.23
CA ARG A 699 -26.72 27.94 30.47
C ARG A 699 -28.05 28.15 31.18
N ILE A 700 -28.55 29.36 31.13
CA ILE A 700 -29.86 29.75 31.70
C ILE A 700 -30.80 30.15 30.57
N ASN A 701 -32.13 29.96 30.80
CA ASN A 701 -33.16 30.19 29.80
C ASN A 701 -33.44 31.71 29.58
N GLN A 702 -32.40 32.43 29.22
CA GLN A 702 -32.42 33.86 28.86
C GLN A 702 -31.68 34.09 27.59
N PHE A 703 -32.33 34.67 26.58
CA PHE A 703 -31.66 34.97 25.31
C PHE A 703 -30.65 36.10 25.46
N LEU A 704 -29.47 35.94 24.87
CA LEU A 704 -28.39 36.93 24.86
C LEU A 704 -28.86 38.28 24.25
N VAL A 705 -29.73 38.25 23.26
CA VAL A 705 -30.25 39.44 22.61
C VAL A 705 -31.04 40.32 23.60
N ASN A 706 -31.72 39.73 24.57
CA ASN A 706 -32.52 40.44 25.58
C ASN A 706 -31.70 40.91 26.78
N THR A 707 -30.55 40.26 27.05
CA THR A 707 -29.73 40.58 28.25
C THR A 707 -28.50 41.40 27.90
N ASP A 708 -27.79 41.01 26.85
CA ASP A 708 -26.46 41.52 26.51
C ASP A 708 -26.47 42.23 25.16
N GLY A 709 -27.63 42.29 24.43
CA GLY A 709 -27.77 42.93 23.12
C GLY A 709 -27.03 42.20 21.99
N VAL A 710 -26.58 40.98 22.23
CA VAL A 710 -25.83 40.15 21.28
C VAL A 710 -26.72 39.01 20.78
N LEU A 711 -26.78 38.76 19.47
CA LEU A 711 -27.65 37.74 18.90
C LEU A 711 -27.24 36.31 19.35
N ALA A 712 -25.97 35.99 19.36
CA ALA A 712 -25.46 34.68 19.77
C ALA A 712 -23.96 34.73 20.08
N ASN A 713 -23.50 33.85 20.92
CA ASN A 713 -22.10 33.64 21.24
C ASN A 713 -21.55 32.38 20.50
N ILE A 714 -20.35 32.51 19.97
CA ILE A 714 -19.65 31.37 19.39
C ILE A 714 -19.21 30.40 20.50
N THR A 715 -19.65 29.18 20.45
CA THR A 715 -19.27 28.12 21.40
C THR A 715 -18.19 27.23 20.87
N ASN A 716 -18.17 26.99 19.57
CA ASN A 716 -17.13 26.23 18.90
C ASN A 716 -16.82 26.85 17.54
N PHE A 717 -15.55 26.97 17.21
CA PHE A 717 -15.08 27.40 15.91
C PHE A 717 -13.94 26.48 15.45
N THR A 718 -14.07 25.92 14.26
CA THR A 718 -13.03 25.11 13.62
C THR A 718 -12.79 25.59 12.20
N ILE A 719 -11.53 25.65 11.82
CA ILE A 719 -11.13 25.88 10.43
C ILE A 719 -9.95 24.99 10.09
N ASN A 720 -10.05 24.30 8.96
CA ASN A 720 -9.01 23.48 8.38
C ASN A 720 -8.69 24.02 7.00
N LEU A 721 -7.42 24.34 6.79
CA LEU A 721 -6.87 24.70 5.50
C LEU A 721 -5.92 23.58 5.09
N SER A 722 -6.01 23.10 3.87
CA SER A 722 -5.02 22.18 3.32
C SER A 722 -4.68 22.60 1.90
N THR A 723 -3.40 22.63 1.60
CA THR A 723 -2.89 22.93 0.27
C THR A 723 -1.87 21.88 -0.15
N GLY A 724 -1.91 21.50 -1.41
CA GLY A 724 -0.92 20.67 -2.05
C GLY A 724 -0.46 21.33 -3.33
N PHE A 725 0.82 21.32 -3.58
CA PHE A 725 1.41 21.81 -4.80
C PHE A 725 2.45 20.86 -5.34
N SER A 726 2.57 20.81 -6.64
CA SER A 726 3.59 20.06 -7.34
C SER A 726 4.04 20.88 -8.54
N PHE A 727 5.30 21.26 -8.53
CA PHE A 727 5.98 21.88 -9.66
C PHE A 727 6.90 20.80 -10.25
N ALA A 728 6.46 20.15 -11.33
CA ALA A 728 7.33 19.35 -12.15
C ALA A 728 7.74 20.24 -13.34
N PRO A 729 9.03 20.35 -13.68
CA PRO A 729 9.40 20.91 -14.96
C PRO A 729 8.72 20.08 -16.04
N GLU A 730 8.14 20.74 -17.04
CA GLU A 730 7.76 20.04 -18.25
C GLU A 730 9.01 19.31 -18.78
N PRO A 731 8.90 18.03 -19.15
CA PRO A 731 10.01 17.37 -19.81
C PRO A 731 10.32 18.26 -21.00
N THR A 732 11.48 18.92 -20.97
CA THR A 732 12.05 19.50 -22.18
C THR A 732 12.26 18.31 -23.10
N THR A 733 11.29 18.04 -23.96
CA THR A 733 11.53 17.39 -25.20
C THR A 733 12.50 18.34 -25.92
N SER A 734 13.78 18.19 -25.62
CA SER A 734 14.80 18.53 -26.59
C SER A 734 14.43 17.62 -27.75
N GLY A 735 13.63 18.20 -28.66
CA GLY A 735 13.30 17.59 -29.91
C GLY A 735 14.61 17.38 -30.67
N VAL A 736 15.16 16.22 -30.47
CA VAL A 736 15.81 15.52 -31.55
C VAL A 736 14.65 14.81 -32.24
N SER A 737 13.95 15.54 -33.09
CA SER A 737 13.35 14.93 -34.26
C SER A 737 14.53 14.36 -35.03
N GLU A 738 14.93 13.14 -34.74
CA GLU A 738 15.59 12.31 -35.71
C GLU A 738 14.54 12.04 -36.77
N ASP A 739 14.53 12.91 -37.83
CA ASP A 739 14.21 12.49 -39.14
C ASP A 739 15.17 11.33 -39.44
N ILE A 740 14.68 10.12 -39.22
CA ILE A 740 15.32 8.92 -39.75
C ILE A 740 15.05 8.95 -41.25
N THR A 741 15.83 9.74 -42.00
CA THR A 741 16.11 9.47 -43.38
C THR A 741 17.03 8.26 -43.40
N GLU A 742 16.47 7.13 -43.82
CA GLU A 742 17.27 5.98 -44.30
C GLU A 742 18.31 6.46 -45.29
N SER A 743 19.51 6.72 -44.88
CA SER A 743 20.80 6.51 -45.57
C SER A 743 21.89 7.20 -44.74
N ASP A 744 22.44 6.46 -43.77
CA ASP A 744 23.91 6.49 -43.65
C ASP A 744 24.34 5.26 -42.84
N THR A 745 24.87 4.34 -43.55
CA THR A 745 25.71 3.26 -43.13
C THR A 745 26.81 3.74 -42.22
N LEU A 746 26.86 3.15 -41.00
CA LEU A 746 28.07 2.79 -40.27
C LEU A 746 29.12 3.89 -40.11
N THR A 747 29.00 4.72 -39.08
CA THR A 747 30.12 5.11 -38.22
C THR A 747 29.62 5.94 -37.04
N THR A 748 28.82 5.35 -36.16
CA THR A 748 28.73 5.89 -34.82
C THR A 748 29.68 5.07 -33.93
N ARG A 749 30.93 5.44 -33.98
CA ARG A 749 31.92 5.18 -32.95
C ARG A 749 31.31 5.78 -31.66
N VAL A 750 30.70 4.97 -30.83
CA VAL A 750 30.37 5.38 -29.48
C VAL A 750 31.69 5.57 -28.77
N ASP A 751 32.08 6.83 -28.61
CA ASP A 751 33.34 7.19 -27.95
C ASP A 751 33.14 6.96 -26.45
N TYR A 752 33.52 5.77 -25.97
CA TYR A 752 33.41 5.33 -24.58
C TYR A 752 34.19 6.21 -23.58
N LYS A 753 34.94 7.21 -24.05
CA LYS A 753 35.65 8.17 -23.21
C LYS A 753 34.78 9.29 -22.65
N ASP A 754 33.56 9.48 -23.14
CA ASP A 754 32.69 10.56 -22.66
C ASP A 754 31.86 10.22 -21.41
N PHE A 755 31.87 8.94 -20.98
CA PHE A 755 31.21 8.56 -19.73
C PHE A 755 32.05 8.84 -18.47
N ARG A 756 33.31 9.17 -18.61
CA ARG A 756 34.22 9.51 -17.49
C ARG A 756 34.24 10.96 -17.06
N LYS A 757 33.54 11.85 -17.73
CA LYS A 757 33.26 13.14 -17.13
C LYS A 757 32.09 12.89 -16.16
N ASP A 758 32.45 12.75 -14.87
CA ASP A 758 31.58 13.23 -13.82
C ASP A 758 31.07 14.60 -14.25
N LYS A 759 29.93 14.66 -14.92
CA LYS A 759 29.18 15.89 -14.97
C LYS A 759 28.93 16.17 -13.51
N LEU A 760 29.72 17.09 -12.95
CA LEU A 760 29.38 17.78 -11.71
C LEU A 760 27.88 17.91 -11.76
N ASP A 761 27.18 17.37 -10.74
CA ASP A 761 25.72 17.41 -10.66
C ASP A 761 25.31 18.84 -11.01
N GLU A 762 25.00 19.08 -12.30
CA GLU A 762 24.55 20.41 -12.74
C GLU A 762 23.26 20.64 -11.98
N ILE A 763 23.25 21.68 -11.17
CA ILE A 763 22.05 22.12 -10.46
C ILE A 763 21.07 22.47 -11.57
N ASP A 764 20.10 21.59 -11.80
CA ASP A 764 19.00 21.91 -12.68
C ASP A 764 18.16 22.98 -11.97
N PHE A 765 18.13 24.18 -12.54
CA PHE A 765 17.31 25.29 -12.01
C PHE A 765 15.81 25.00 -12.05
N GLN A 766 15.39 23.92 -12.74
CA GLN A 766 14.04 23.40 -12.76
C GLN A 766 13.88 22.26 -11.73
N ILE A 767 14.01 22.58 -10.47
CA ILE A 767 13.95 21.60 -9.38
C ILE A 767 12.51 21.11 -9.18
N PRO A 768 12.22 19.82 -9.37
CA PRO A 768 10.92 19.27 -9.01
C PRO A 768 10.66 19.47 -7.52
N LEU A 769 9.64 20.25 -7.23
CA LEU A 769 9.24 20.60 -5.89
C LEU A 769 7.80 20.17 -5.67
N SER A 770 7.55 19.37 -4.67
CA SER A 770 6.19 19.04 -4.25
C SER A 770 6.05 19.18 -2.75
N GLY A 771 4.88 19.57 -2.33
CA GLY A 771 4.64 19.72 -0.90
C GLY A 771 3.19 19.98 -0.58
N GLY A 772 2.92 20.06 0.71
CA GLY A 772 1.62 20.40 1.22
C GLY A 772 1.74 21.10 2.56
N PHE A 773 0.85 22.04 2.79
CA PHE A 773 0.67 22.70 4.09
C PHE A 773 -0.75 22.44 4.58
N GLY A 774 -0.87 22.09 5.86
CA GLY A 774 -2.14 21.99 6.56
C GLY A 774 -2.15 22.94 7.74
N PHE A 775 -3.21 23.71 7.87
CA PHE A 775 -3.46 24.54 9.05
C PHE A 775 -4.77 24.09 9.67
N ASN A 776 -4.73 23.75 10.94
CA ASN A 776 -5.92 23.44 11.73
C ASN A 776 -5.99 24.41 12.90
N TYR A 777 -7.15 25.03 13.07
CA TYR A 777 -7.46 25.82 14.26
C TYR A 777 -8.80 25.36 14.81
N SER A 778 -8.85 25.12 16.13
CA SER A 778 -10.08 24.81 16.85
C SER A 778 -10.11 25.61 18.15
N GLU A 779 -11.23 26.26 18.38
CA GLU A 779 -11.50 27.00 19.62
C GLU A 779 -12.85 26.54 20.17
N SER A 780 -12.88 26.13 21.44
CA SER A 780 -14.09 25.76 22.16
C SER A 780 -14.27 26.65 23.39
N LYS A 781 -15.46 27.22 23.51
CA LYS A 781 -15.89 28.15 24.54
C LYS A 781 -17.27 27.74 25.10
N PHE A 782 -17.40 26.49 25.50
CA PHE A 782 -18.66 26.04 26.13
C PHE A 782 -18.98 26.89 27.36
N ASN A 783 -18.01 27.09 28.25
CA ASN A 783 -18.01 28.15 29.24
C ASN A 783 -17.24 29.34 28.69
N PRO A 784 -17.91 30.54 28.51
CA PRO A 784 -17.29 31.71 27.93
C PRO A 784 -16.02 32.20 28.64
N ALA A 785 -15.83 31.83 29.92
CA ALA A 785 -14.64 32.19 30.71
C ALA A 785 -13.45 31.22 30.41
N ILE A 786 -13.74 30.03 29.88
CA ILE A 786 -12.74 29.00 29.63
C ILE A 786 -12.60 28.79 28.11
N VAL A 787 -11.45 29.18 27.57
CA VAL A 787 -11.16 29.02 26.17
C VAL A 787 -10.14 27.94 25.94
N ASN A 788 -10.56 26.86 25.32
CA ASN A 788 -9.66 25.78 24.88
C ASN A 788 -9.32 25.99 23.40
N ARG A 789 -8.03 26.16 23.12
CA ARG A 789 -7.53 26.38 21.75
C ARG A 789 -6.55 25.28 21.36
N THR A 790 -6.69 24.80 20.14
CA THR A 790 -5.66 24.03 19.48
C THR A 790 -5.37 24.67 18.12
N SER A 791 -4.11 24.81 17.79
CA SER A 791 -3.71 25.35 16.50
C SER A 791 -2.43 24.71 16.04
N ASN A 792 -2.50 24.02 14.90
CA ASN A 792 -1.40 23.26 14.36
C ASN A 792 -1.15 23.64 12.90
N LEU A 793 0.12 23.81 12.56
CA LEU A 793 0.60 23.95 11.20
C LEU A 793 1.41 22.70 10.84
N THR A 794 0.93 21.94 9.88
CA THR A 794 1.64 20.78 9.33
C THR A 794 2.26 21.14 8.00
N GLY A 795 3.46 20.70 7.75
CA GLY A 795 4.14 20.92 6.48
C GLY A 795 4.87 19.66 6.04
N ASN A 796 4.77 19.33 4.77
CA ASN A 796 5.59 18.35 4.10
C ASN A 796 6.12 18.95 2.81
N LEU A 797 7.42 18.79 2.58
CA LEU A 797 8.10 19.30 1.42
C LEU A 797 9.00 18.21 0.85
N SER A 798 8.89 17.95 -0.42
CA SER A 798 9.79 17.05 -1.16
C SER A 798 10.47 17.83 -2.27
N LEU A 799 11.77 17.79 -2.29
CA LEU A 799 12.64 18.57 -3.16
C LEU A 799 13.67 17.64 -3.80
N ASN A 800 13.74 17.60 -5.12
CA ASN A 800 14.82 16.96 -5.85
C ASN A 800 15.86 18.02 -6.21
N LEU A 801 16.89 18.15 -5.37
CA LEU A 801 17.93 19.17 -5.55
C LEU A 801 18.72 18.94 -6.84
N THR A 802 18.96 17.67 -7.18
CA THR A 802 19.53 17.21 -8.45
C THR A 802 18.81 15.91 -8.87
N GLN A 803 19.09 15.37 -10.05
CA GLN A 803 18.58 14.05 -10.46
C GLN A 803 18.97 12.94 -9.47
N LYS A 804 20.08 13.11 -8.76
CA LYS A 804 20.63 12.14 -7.80
C LYS A 804 20.26 12.43 -6.34
N TRP A 805 19.86 13.67 -5.98
CA TRP A 805 19.52 14.06 -4.61
C TRP A 805 18.04 14.37 -4.42
N ARG A 806 17.42 13.71 -3.45
CA ARG A 806 16.06 13.97 -2.99
C ARG A 806 16.03 14.24 -1.50
N PHE A 807 15.39 15.32 -1.12
CA PHE A 807 15.14 15.68 0.29
C PHE A 807 13.65 15.69 0.57
N THR A 808 13.26 15.18 1.73
CA THR A 808 11.90 15.32 2.22
C THR A 808 11.95 15.85 3.65
N VAL A 809 11.18 16.88 3.91
CA VAL A 809 11.05 17.49 5.24
C VAL A 809 9.59 17.43 5.62
N SER A 810 9.31 16.93 6.81
CA SER A 810 7.97 16.93 7.40
C SER A 810 8.07 17.45 8.82
N ALA A 811 7.18 18.35 9.18
CA ALA A 811 7.11 18.91 10.53
C ALA A 811 5.68 19.30 10.89
N ASN A 812 5.37 19.25 12.17
CA ASN A 812 4.18 19.81 12.76
C ASN A 812 4.59 20.89 13.76
N TYR A 813 4.02 22.07 13.64
CA TYR A 813 4.25 23.20 14.55
C TYR A 813 2.98 23.49 15.33
N ASP A 814 3.05 23.29 16.66
CA ASP A 814 1.99 23.71 17.57
C ASP A 814 2.09 25.20 17.81
N LEU A 815 1.13 25.96 17.29
CA LEU A 815 1.10 27.43 17.37
C LEU A 815 0.71 27.93 18.76
N VAL A 816 0.00 27.12 19.56
CA VAL A 816 -0.41 27.45 20.91
C VAL A 816 0.79 27.34 21.86
N ASN A 817 1.47 26.20 21.83
CA ASN A 817 2.64 25.93 22.67
C ASN A 817 3.96 26.43 22.07
N LYS A 818 3.93 26.95 20.82
CA LYS A 818 5.08 27.50 20.08
C LYS A 818 6.24 26.52 19.97
N GLN A 819 5.94 25.25 19.67
CA GLN A 819 6.93 24.18 19.58
C GLN A 819 6.79 23.38 18.30
N ILE A 820 7.93 22.95 17.75
CA ILE A 820 7.95 21.99 16.65
C ILE A 820 7.76 20.58 17.24
N VAL A 821 6.76 19.88 16.73
CA VAL A 821 6.43 18.53 17.14
C VAL A 821 6.89 17.59 16.03
N THR A 822 7.71 16.58 16.38
CA THR A 822 8.14 15.50 15.48
C THR A 822 8.67 15.96 14.11
N PRO A 823 9.70 16.84 14.03
CA PRO A 823 10.33 17.13 12.76
C PRO A 823 11.04 15.88 12.23
N TYR A 824 10.90 15.65 10.93
CA TYR A 824 11.46 14.49 10.25
C TYR A 824 12.09 14.93 8.93
N ILE A 825 13.36 14.64 8.74
CA ILE A 825 14.12 15.00 7.55
C ILE A 825 14.68 13.72 6.95
N THR A 826 14.45 13.52 5.66
CA THR A 826 15.07 12.44 4.90
C THR A 826 15.92 13.02 3.78
N ALA A 827 17.06 12.40 3.51
CA ALA A 827 17.87 12.65 2.35
C ALA A 827 18.14 11.32 1.65
N TYR A 828 17.86 11.26 0.38
CA TYR A 828 18.18 10.16 -0.50
C TYR A 828 19.22 10.64 -1.51
N ARG A 829 20.26 9.84 -1.75
CA ARG A 829 21.22 10.07 -2.83
C ARG A 829 21.40 8.81 -3.66
N ASP A 830 21.32 9.00 -4.96
CA ASP A 830 21.75 8.03 -5.94
C ASP A 830 23.27 8.08 -6.10
N LEU A 831 23.94 6.98 -5.84
CA LEU A 831 25.38 6.81 -5.95
C LEU A 831 25.70 5.78 -7.04
N ASN A 832 25.04 5.88 -8.21
CA ASN A 832 25.16 4.97 -9.35
C ASN A 832 24.76 3.51 -8.99
N SER A 833 25.69 2.66 -8.63
CA SER A 833 25.43 1.26 -8.22
C SER A 833 24.94 1.14 -6.78
N TRP A 834 25.09 2.19 -5.99
CA TRP A 834 24.66 2.26 -4.60
C TRP A 834 23.57 3.30 -4.41
N GLU A 835 22.84 3.21 -3.31
CA GLU A 835 21.92 4.25 -2.85
C GLU A 835 22.15 4.56 -1.38
N MET A 836 22.05 5.83 -1.04
CA MET A 836 22.18 6.32 0.33
C MET A 836 20.84 6.83 0.83
N ASN A 837 20.48 6.40 2.04
CA ASN A 837 19.31 6.89 2.77
C ASN A 837 19.75 7.45 4.11
N PHE A 838 19.40 8.69 4.38
CA PHE A 838 19.61 9.36 5.66
C PHE A 838 18.30 9.85 6.22
N ASN A 839 17.98 9.43 7.44
CA ASN A 839 16.78 9.85 8.16
C ASN A 839 17.18 10.50 9.46
N TRP A 840 16.64 11.67 9.75
CA TRP A 840 17.01 12.46 10.91
C TRP A 840 15.78 12.98 11.67
N TYR A 841 15.76 12.73 12.96
CA TYR A 841 14.80 13.24 13.92
C TYR A 841 15.53 14.20 14.88
N PRO A 842 15.56 15.51 14.59
CA PRO A 842 16.38 16.46 15.34
C PRO A 842 15.94 16.65 16.79
N THR A 843 14.64 16.49 17.09
CA THR A 843 14.07 16.76 18.42
C THR A 843 13.07 15.69 18.84
N GLY A 844 12.66 15.70 20.11
CA GLY A 844 11.68 14.78 20.69
C GLY A 844 12.30 13.58 21.39
N THR A 845 11.44 12.72 21.96
CA THR A 845 11.82 11.52 22.73
C THR A 845 12.64 10.53 21.91
N TYR A 846 12.46 10.52 20.61
CA TYR A 846 13.14 9.63 19.66
C TYR A 846 14.18 10.34 18.78
N ARG A 847 14.76 11.44 19.30
CA ARG A 847 15.81 12.18 18.57
C ARG A 847 16.95 11.24 18.19
N GLY A 848 17.45 11.37 16.96
CA GLY A 848 18.49 10.52 16.44
C GLY A 848 18.54 10.53 14.93
N PHE A 849 19.45 9.77 14.37
CA PHE A 849 19.50 9.58 12.92
C PHE A 849 19.74 8.11 12.55
N SER A 850 19.35 7.76 11.36
CA SER A 850 19.77 6.53 10.70
C SER A 850 20.37 6.85 9.35
N PHE A 851 21.51 6.24 9.09
CA PHE A 851 22.25 6.34 7.84
C PHE A 851 22.41 4.95 7.27
N GLU A 852 22.04 4.74 6.01
CA GLU A 852 22.17 3.47 5.30
C GLU A 852 22.72 3.73 3.91
N VAL A 853 23.78 3.02 3.52
CA VAL A 853 24.26 2.90 2.15
C VAL A 853 24.12 1.45 1.73
N ARG A 854 23.46 1.19 0.60
CA ARG A 854 23.22 -0.17 0.11
C ARG A 854 23.35 -0.25 -1.40
N VAL A 855 23.61 -1.46 -1.89
CA VAL A 855 23.59 -1.75 -3.33
C VAL A 855 22.17 -1.60 -3.88
N LYS A 856 22.03 -0.96 -5.05
CA LYS A 856 20.73 -0.73 -5.71
C LYS A 856 20.13 -1.99 -6.31
N ALA A 857 20.96 -2.88 -6.85
CA ALA A 857 20.51 -4.12 -7.48
C ALA A 857 19.65 -4.93 -6.51
N PRO A 858 18.40 -5.29 -6.88
CA PRO A 858 17.43 -5.93 -5.97
C PRO A 858 17.96 -7.18 -5.29
N GLN A 859 18.78 -7.98 -5.98
CA GLN A 859 19.36 -9.22 -5.49
C GLN A 859 20.46 -9.01 -4.46
N LEU A 860 21.10 -7.84 -4.47
CA LEU A 860 22.27 -7.48 -3.65
C LEU A 860 21.94 -6.42 -2.59
N ARG A 861 20.68 -6.03 -2.41
CA ARG A 861 20.23 -5.00 -1.43
C ARG A 861 20.59 -5.31 0.01
N ASP A 862 20.88 -6.57 0.32
CA ASP A 862 21.34 -6.96 1.64
C ASP A 862 22.81 -6.60 1.90
N ILE A 863 23.58 -6.24 0.85
CA ILE A 863 24.91 -5.66 0.97
C ILE A 863 24.73 -4.19 1.32
N LYS A 864 24.86 -3.90 2.62
CA LYS A 864 24.65 -2.55 3.14
C LYS A 864 25.44 -2.26 4.41
N VAL A 865 25.72 -1.00 4.60
CA VAL A 865 26.28 -0.45 5.83
C VAL A 865 25.24 0.45 6.47
N THR A 866 24.95 0.23 7.76
CA THR A 866 23.99 1.04 8.51
C THR A 866 24.64 1.60 9.75
N LYS A 867 24.38 2.88 10.04
CA LYS A 867 24.74 3.52 11.28
C LYS A 867 23.52 4.19 11.89
N LYS A 868 23.28 3.95 13.18
CA LYS A 868 22.13 4.50 13.92
C LYS A 868 22.59 5.08 15.23
N THR A 869 22.02 6.22 15.57
CA THR A 869 22.16 6.81 16.90
C THR A 869 20.75 7.11 17.40
N ASN A 870 20.26 6.28 18.32
CA ASN A 870 19.05 6.58 19.08
C ASN A 870 19.48 6.95 20.50
N THR A 871 19.38 8.22 20.84
CA THR A 871 19.42 8.62 22.24
C THR A 871 18.04 8.34 22.84
N ARG A 872 17.84 7.14 23.36
CA ARG A 872 16.70 6.90 24.28
C ARG A 872 16.99 7.71 25.54
N GLY A 873 16.14 8.69 25.82
CA GLY A 873 16.11 9.26 27.15
C GLY A 873 15.72 8.13 28.11
N VAL A 874 16.64 7.72 28.93
CA VAL A 874 16.34 6.89 30.09
C VAL A 874 15.61 7.82 31.05
N TYR A 875 14.31 7.66 31.22
CA TYR A 875 13.50 8.20 32.32
C TYR A 875 13.00 7.04 33.16
#